data_1d842ec26b7c5478618a6dfcc7536163
#
_entry.id   1d842ec26b7c5478618a6dfcc7536163
#
_cell.length_a   1.000
_cell.length_b   1.000
_cell.length_c   1.000
_cell.angle_alpha   90.00
_cell.angle_beta   90.00
_cell.angle_gamma   90.00
#
_symmetry.space_group_name_H-M   'P 1'
#
loop_
_entity.id
_entity.type
_entity.pdbx_description
1 polymer ?
#
loop_
_entity_poly.entity_id
_entity_poly.type
_entity_poly.pdbx_seq_one_letter_code
_entity_poly.pdbx_strand_id
1 'polypeptide(L)'
;MKKTSFRLHALALAAMIAASGTVSTAAFAAVPASVSAFQSMPDDPRAVVVRAKGDGVADDSAAIQQAIDSAANKGEGGIVFLPSGRYRITRSILIPLAVRVYGVGASRPVFVLAPNTPGFQKGVANMVIFTGGDQYTVGKVPMPVPSAVPFDAAKPVRDANSSTFYSVLSNVDFEVGKGNPAASAIRMHTAQHSNISHIDFRMGDALAGVYQVGNVAYNLRFFGGRYGILAEKTSPAWQFTLLDSQFEGQRDAAIREHEAGLTLVNTDIRNTPVGVEIDRGYGDWLWGKDVRFENVSKAAVVISNENHVYTQVGFEGASARNVPTFARFRDSGKLLSGQGRNYQVSEFNHGLFLQGLGTPGQFNTNYKTAALPSKQTDTQALRKLPPTKEWANVRGFGAKGDGTTDDTAAVQKAIDSHRVVYLPLGFYMVNDTIRMKPDTVIVGLHPGLTQLVLPNGSTLYQGADGPKALLESARGGDAIVSGIGLATGEVNNRAVALLWRAGEKSLVDDVRIQGGHGTRLYDGKRSDPYQKTGNWDTTAWWDRQYPSVWVTDNGGGTFNGIWSPSGYAQAGFYVSNTKTPGHVYELSAEHHIRNEIVLDGVQNWEFLAPQTEEEVRDGMDSVSFDIRNSKNILIANYHAYRVTRSIKPALSAAKITNSSDIRFRNVAVNGESGFATCDENGCTTYLRASKYPYENAITDVTNKLQVRERQFALFDYTGKQTASPAASTAAKVDMLEDGFYSIAGAAVDSKGRLYFIDRHFKHIFSWARDEGLKVVSDHPLDPINLAVDGSDNLMVLSSAGKEATVYSLKPGVPGAQVSVIQPTAVSARPNARVAVPVNFWQNAEFQDHLNPETYEFTTLAEMFARDVAKPKTREYVSPDGSLVLPAFRVTRQGGLDHLGYRWSDTLDTHGFVAAPVGQSVVFTNGSENRTFSGVIGQGGAITDLKQVADRGGESAAVGPDGKVYVANGQVYIYGADGKQAGRIDVPARPLQLIFGGPDKRTLFILTHHALYAAQI
;
A
#
# COMPACT_ATOMS: atom_id res chain seq x y z
N MET A 1 -60.19 25.12 53.18
CA MET A 1 -58.96 24.30 53.07
C MET A 1 -58.86 23.65 51.70
N LYS A 2 -58.59 24.44 50.67
CA LYS A 2 -58.27 23.93 49.30
C LYS A 2 -57.70 25.05 48.41
N LYS A 3 -56.72 25.84 48.86
CA LYS A 3 -56.01 26.83 48.03
C LYS A 3 -54.49 26.92 48.25
N THR A 4 -53.88 26.01 49.03
CA THR A 4 -52.44 26.08 49.32
C THR A 4 -51.59 25.01 48.64
N SER A 5 -52.16 24.05 47.94
CA SER A 5 -51.36 22.98 47.25
C SER A 5 -50.98 23.33 45.81
N PHE A 6 -51.64 24.30 45.17
CA PHE A 6 -51.34 24.65 43.79
C PHE A 6 -50.13 25.58 43.57
N ARG A 7 -49.72 26.33 44.66
CA ARG A 7 -48.52 27.19 44.52
C ARG A 7 -47.20 26.51 44.77
N LEU A 8 -47.18 25.38 45.47
CA LEU A 8 -45.92 24.60 45.63
C LEU A 8 -45.53 23.77 44.38
N HIS A 9 -46.52 23.31 43.61
CA HIS A 9 -46.23 22.56 42.38
C HIS A 9 -45.76 23.48 41.23
N ALA A 10 -46.20 24.73 41.19
CA ALA A 10 -45.77 25.71 40.20
C ALA A 10 -44.32 26.17 40.44
N LEU A 11 -43.89 26.27 41.71
CA LEU A 11 -42.49 26.57 42.05
C LEU A 11 -41.51 25.41 41.80
N ALA A 12 -41.94 24.16 41.98
CA ALA A 12 -41.14 23.01 41.73
C ALA A 12 -40.96 22.78 40.18
N LEU A 13 -42.00 23.11 39.39
CA LEU A 13 -41.89 22.99 37.92
C LEU A 13 -41.06 24.14 37.33
N ALA A 14 -41.12 25.34 37.88
CA ALA A 14 -40.25 26.46 37.48
C ALA A 14 -38.78 26.25 37.87
N ALA A 15 -38.49 25.55 38.98
CA ALA A 15 -37.13 25.18 39.38
C ALA A 15 -36.57 24.05 38.48
N MET A 16 -37.38 23.09 37.98
CA MET A 16 -36.91 22.07 37.06
C MET A 16 -36.70 22.59 35.63
N ILE A 17 -37.44 23.60 35.19
CA ILE A 17 -37.26 24.24 33.88
C ILE A 17 -36.10 25.24 33.92
N ALA A 18 -35.73 25.79 35.06
CA ALA A 18 -34.52 26.62 35.19
C ALA A 18 -33.22 25.82 35.35
N ALA A 19 -33.31 24.51 35.72
CA ALA A 19 -32.15 23.63 35.83
C ALA A 19 -31.81 22.90 34.52
N SER A 20 -32.68 22.91 33.51
CA SER A 20 -32.46 22.34 32.19
C SER A 20 -31.96 23.34 31.12
N GLY A 21 -31.65 24.56 31.49
CA GLY A 21 -31.29 25.66 30.58
C GLY A 21 -29.85 26.17 30.63
N THR A 22 -28.95 25.50 31.34
CA THR A 22 -27.53 25.79 31.16
C THR A 22 -26.90 24.63 30.37
N VAL A 23 -27.18 24.57 29.05
CA VAL A 23 -26.18 24.05 28.15
C VAL A 23 -25.00 24.99 28.29
N SER A 24 -24.03 24.56 29.08
CA SER A 24 -22.71 25.15 29.10
C SER A 24 -22.19 25.08 27.67
N THR A 25 -22.34 26.16 26.92
CA THR A 25 -21.47 26.42 25.80
C THR A 25 -20.09 26.53 26.39
N ALA A 26 -19.38 25.38 26.48
CA ALA A 26 -17.95 25.42 26.68
C ALA A 26 -17.44 26.32 25.56
N ALA A 27 -17.11 27.57 25.94
CA ALA A 27 -16.35 28.44 25.07
C ALA A 27 -15.09 27.64 24.74
N PHE A 28 -14.96 27.16 23.52
CA PHE A 28 -13.72 26.58 23.05
C PHE A 28 -12.64 27.58 23.37
N ALA A 29 -11.68 27.20 24.20
CA ALA A 29 -10.52 28.03 24.46
C ALA A 29 -9.99 28.45 23.08
N ALA A 30 -9.75 29.75 22.91
CA ALA A 30 -9.32 30.28 21.63
C ALA A 30 -8.14 29.47 21.14
N VAL A 31 -8.31 28.77 20.02
CA VAL A 31 -7.26 27.94 19.43
C VAL A 31 -6.04 28.84 19.21
N PRO A 32 -4.86 28.54 19.77
CA PRO A 32 -3.67 29.36 19.55
C PRO A 32 -3.44 29.58 18.07
N ALA A 33 -3.12 30.81 17.70
CA ALA A 33 -2.83 31.14 16.30
C ALA A 33 -1.72 30.23 15.77
N SER A 34 -1.93 29.71 14.57
CA SER A 34 -0.95 28.87 13.91
C SER A 34 0.32 29.65 13.58
N VAL A 35 1.48 29.08 13.87
CA VAL A 35 2.76 29.67 13.49
C VAL A 35 3.04 29.33 12.04
N SER A 36 3.33 30.34 11.21
CA SER A 36 3.72 30.14 9.81
C SER A 36 5.06 29.41 9.73
N ALA A 37 5.13 28.34 8.95
CA ALA A 37 6.38 27.64 8.66
C ALA A 37 7.27 28.46 7.71
N PHE A 38 6.66 29.23 6.80
CA PHE A 38 7.34 30.08 5.81
C PHE A 38 7.06 31.57 6.11
N GLN A 39 7.74 32.12 7.13
CA GLN A 39 7.45 33.45 7.65
C GLN A 39 7.78 34.59 6.68
N SER A 40 8.62 34.35 5.70
CA SER A 40 8.88 35.22 4.57
C SER A 40 8.90 34.41 3.28
N MET A 41 8.62 35.06 2.17
CA MET A 41 8.64 34.43 0.86
C MET A 41 10.07 34.09 0.46
N PRO A 42 10.37 32.81 0.14
CA PRO A 42 11.66 32.46 -0.43
C PRO A 42 11.90 33.16 -1.76
N ASP A 43 13.14 33.55 -2.03
CA ASP A 43 13.53 34.17 -3.30
C ASP A 43 13.70 33.08 -4.37
N ASP A 44 12.61 32.79 -5.08
CA ASP A 44 12.58 31.85 -6.22
C ASP A 44 12.01 32.57 -7.46
N PRO A 45 12.85 32.96 -8.41
CA PRO A 45 12.39 33.75 -9.58
C PRO A 45 11.52 32.95 -10.55
N ARG A 46 11.44 31.63 -10.39
CA ARG A 46 10.59 30.73 -11.22
C ARG A 46 9.27 30.39 -10.56
N ALA A 47 9.10 30.74 -9.27
CA ALA A 47 7.83 30.53 -8.57
C ALA A 47 6.78 31.55 -8.99
N VAL A 48 5.51 31.12 -8.97
CA VAL A 48 4.36 31.99 -9.26
C VAL A 48 3.80 32.50 -7.93
N VAL A 49 3.52 33.82 -7.84
CA VAL A 49 2.91 34.41 -6.65
C VAL A 49 1.43 34.66 -6.92
N VAL A 50 0.55 34.18 -6.04
CA VAL A 50 -0.90 34.45 -6.15
C VAL A 50 -1.18 35.93 -5.99
N ARG A 51 -1.88 36.52 -6.93
CA ARG A 51 -2.33 37.91 -6.92
C ARG A 51 -3.85 37.95 -6.78
N ALA A 52 -4.33 37.83 -5.57
CA ALA A 52 -5.74 37.84 -5.19
C ALA A 52 -5.95 38.89 -4.07
N LYS A 53 -7.19 39.19 -3.73
CA LYS A 53 -7.47 40.21 -2.70
C LYS A 53 -7.09 39.76 -1.29
N GLY A 54 -7.44 38.52 -0.94
CA GLY A 54 -7.15 37.95 0.36
C GLY A 54 -7.81 38.69 1.53
N ASP A 55 -8.94 39.35 1.29
CA ASP A 55 -9.68 40.17 2.25
C ASP A 55 -10.81 39.41 3.02
N GLY A 56 -11.03 38.14 2.66
CA GLY A 56 -12.08 37.25 3.19
C GLY A 56 -13.49 37.56 2.65
N VAL A 57 -13.64 38.55 1.76
CA VAL A 57 -14.92 38.99 1.22
C VAL A 57 -15.02 38.71 -0.29
N ALA A 58 -14.03 39.11 -1.04
CA ALA A 58 -13.98 38.85 -2.50
C ALA A 58 -13.86 37.38 -2.77
N ASP A 59 -14.44 36.93 -3.89
CA ASP A 59 -14.20 35.56 -4.39
C ASP A 59 -12.84 35.51 -5.07
N ASP A 60 -11.90 34.83 -4.45
CA ASP A 60 -10.51 34.71 -4.90
C ASP A 60 -10.25 33.42 -5.70
N SER A 61 -11.28 32.56 -5.88
CA SER A 61 -11.14 31.22 -6.48
C SER A 61 -10.45 31.26 -7.84
N ALA A 62 -10.87 32.17 -8.74
CA ALA A 62 -10.32 32.24 -10.10
C ALA A 62 -8.87 32.73 -10.11
N ALA A 63 -8.52 33.71 -9.26
CA ALA A 63 -7.16 34.23 -9.19
C ALA A 63 -6.16 33.21 -8.62
N ILE A 64 -6.59 32.41 -7.63
CA ILE A 64 -5.80 31.30 -7.09
C ILE A 64 -5.59 30.22 -8.16
N GLN A 65 -6.67 29.81 -8.84
CA GLN A 65 -6.59 28.78 -9.88
C GLN A 65 -5.67 29.23 -11.04
N GLN A 66 -5.78 30.47 -11.46
CA GLN A 66 -4.93 31.02 -12.52
C GLN A 66 -3.43 30.98 -12.16
N ALA A 67 -3.07 31.23 -10.90
CA ALA A 67 -1.69 31.13 -10.45
C ALA A 67 -1.21 29.67 -10.47
N ILE A 68 -2.06 28.73 -10.03
CA ILE A 68 -1.77 27.29 -10.06
C ILE A 68 -1.60 26.80 -11.50
N ASP A 69 -2.52 27.18 -12.41
CA ASP A 69 -2.46 26.81 -13.83
C ASP A 69 -1.19 27.37 -14.51
N SER A 70 -0.79 28.57 -14.12
CA SER A 70 0.45 29.17 -14.61
C SER A 70 1.69 28.42 -14.14
N ALA A 71 1.70 27.97 -12.89
CA ALA A 71 2.80 27.17 -12.34
C ALA A 71 2.84 25.76 -12.93
N ALA A 72 1.70 25.19 -13.28
CA ALA A 72 1.61 23.86 -13.89
C ALA A 72 2.36 23.77 -15.24
N ASN A 73 2.55 24.88 -15.91
CA ASN A 73 3.39 25.00 -17.11
C ASN A 73 3.21 23.81 -18.09
N LYS A 74 1.98 23.58 -18.55
CA LYS A 74 1.62 22.48 -19.46
C LYS A 74 1.96 21.07 -18.94
N GLY A 75 1.98 20.88 -17.61
CA GLY A 75 2.24 19.59 -16.96
C GLY A 75 3.69 19.38 -16.56
N GLU A 76 4.54 20.40 -16.61
CA GLU A 76 5.90 20.34 -16.09
C GLU A 76 5.95 20.47 -14.57
N GLY A 77 4.94 21.17 -13.98
CA GLY A 77 4.88 21.48 -12.56
C GLY A 77 5.61 22.77 -12.20
N GLY A 78 5.52 23.13 -10.92
CA GLY A 78 6.15 24.35 -10.40
C GLY A 78 5.76 24.67 -8.97
N ILE A 79 6.16 25.84 -8.51
CA ILE A 79 5.89 26.35 -7.17
C ILE A 79 4.94 27.55 -7.24
N VAL A 80 3.96 27.55 -6.34
CA VAL A 80 3.05 28.67 -6.12
C VAL A 80 3.23 29.19 -4.68
N PHE A 81 3.48 30.48 -4.52
CA PHE A 81 3.45 31.14 -3.23
C PHE A 81 2.12 31.85 -3.02
N LEU A 82 1.44 31.52 -1.93
CA LEU A 82 0.20 32.15 -1.48
C LEU A 82 0.52 33.05 -0.29
N PRO A 83 0.51 34.39 -0.43
CA PRO A 83 0.80 35.32 0.66
C PRO A 83 -0.20 35.23 1.82
N SER A 84 0.19 35.72 3.00
CA SER A 84 -0.72 35.87 4.12
C SER A 84 -1.99 36.62 3.71
N GLY A 85 -3.16 36.11 4.08
CA GLY A 85 -4.47 36.67 3.74
C GLY A 85 -5.61 35.72 4.07
N ARG A 86 -6.83 36.18 3.90
CA ARG A 86 -8.05 35.37 4.02
C ARG A 86 -8.68 35.26 2.64
N TYR A 87 -8.61 34.12 2.01
CA TYR A 87 -9.05 33.90 0.64
C TYR A 87 -10.39 33.18 0.63
N ARG A 88 -11.47 33.92 0.33
CA ARG A 88 -12.78 33.30 0.16
C ARG A 88 -12.81 32.55 -1.15
N ILE A 89 -13.22 31.27 -1.09
CA ILE A 89 -13.38 30.42 -2.26
C ILE A 89 -14.84 29.95 -2.39
N THR A 90 -15.31 29.80 -3.64
CA THR A 90 -16.67 29.35 -3.96
C THR A 90 -16.69 28.14 -4.89
N ARG A 91 -15.52 27.67 -5.32
CA ARG A 91 -15.28 26.53 -6.19
C ARG A 91 -14.13 25.69 -5.67
N SER A 92 -14.06 24.45 -6.10
CA SER A 92 -12.91 23.58 -5.81
C SER A 92 -11.66 24.13 -6.48
N ILE A 93 -10.61 24.33 -5.70
CA ILE A 93 -9.28 24.67 -6.21
C ILE A 93 -8.59 23.37 -6.62
N LEU A 94 -8.05 23.31 -7.83
CA LEU A 94 -7.44 22.14 -8.43
C LEU A 94 -5.92 22.26 -8.39
N ILE A 95 -5.25 21.31 -7.74
CA ILE A 95 -3.78 21.23 -7.70
C ILE A 95 -3.37 20.06 -8.59
N PRO A 96 -2.85 20.30 -9.79
CA PRO A 96 -2.45 19.23 -10.69
C PRO A 96 -1.10 18.63 -10.34
N LEU A 97 -0.74 17.55 -11.06
CA LEU A 97 0.55 16.87 -11.00
C LEU A 97 1.72 17.86 -10.90
N ALA A 98 2.61 17.61 -9.95
CA ALA A 98 3.86 18.34 -9.73
C ALA A 98 3.71 19.86 -9.47
N VAL A 99 2.54 20.32 -9.00
CA VAL A 99 2.37 21.67 -8.50
C VAL A 99 2.43 21.69 -6.98
N ARG A 100 3.27 22.55 -6.44
CA ARG A 100 3.46 22.74 -5.00
C ARG A 100 3.01 24.11 -4.56
N VAL A 101 2.02 24.19 -3.68
CA VAL A 101 1.45 25.43 -3.15
C VAL A 101 1.92 25.62 -1.71
N TYR A 102 2.61 26.71 -1.46
CA TYR A 102 3.10 27.10 -0.14
C TYR A 102 2.50 28.40 0.33
N GLY A 103 1.85 28.39 1.48
CA GLY A 103 1.49 29.60 2.18
C GLY A 103 2.72 30.32 2.70
N VAL A 104 2.87 31.63 2.48
CA VAL A 104 4.05 32.41 2.86
C VAL A 104 3.66 33.72 3.57
N GLY A 105 4.44 34.11 4.56
CA GLY A 105 4.26 35.36 5.29
C GLY A 105 4.18 35.16 6.79
N ALA A 106 4.01 36.25 7.52
CA ALA A 106 4.04 36.27 8.99
C ALA A 106 2.92 35.42 9.63
N SER A 107 1.78 35.27 8.95
CA SER A 107 0.71 34.34 9.30
C SER A 107 0.39 33.41 8.14
N ARG A 108 -0.14 32.23 8.44
CA ARG A 108 -0.63 31.33 7.38
C ARG A 108 -1.80 31.97 6.64
N PRO A 109 -1.84 31.91 5.30
CA PRO A 109 -3.05 32.22 4.55
C PRO A 109 -4.17 31.25 4.92
N VAL A 110 -5.41 31.70 4.81
CA VAL A 110 -6.60 30.93 5.17
C VAL A 110 -7.54 30.83 3.98
N PHE A 111 -7.87 29.62 3.54
CA PHE A 111 -9.00 29.40 2.63
C PHE A 111 -10.30 29.41 3.41
N VAL A 112 -11.20 30.30 3.04
CA VAL A 112 -12.48 30.54 3.71
C VAL A 112 -13.63 30.09 2.83
N LEU A 113 -14.45 29.17 3.33
CA LEU A 113 -15.73 28.83 2.75
C LEU A 113 -16.82 29.60 3.52
N ALA A 114 -17.46 30.58 2.89
CA ALA A 114 -18.49 31.41 3.56
C ALA A 114 -19.70 30.54 3.98
N PRO A 115 -20.51 31.00 4.95
CA PRO A 115 -21.74 30.30 5.32
C PRO A 115 -22.66 30.07 4.13
N ASN A 116 -23.22 28.84 4.00
CA ASN A 116 -24.14 28.42 2.94
C ASN A 116 -23.58 28.61 1.52
N THR A 117 -22.30 28.40 1.30
CA THR A 117 -21.70 28.48 -0.05
C THR A 117 -22.35 27.46 -0.99
N PRO A 118 -22.94 27.88 -2.14
CA PRO A 118 -23.60 26.95 -3.05
C PRO A 118 -22.71 25.80 -3.52
N GLY A 119 -23.24 24.58 -3.52
CA GLY A 119 -22.52 23.35 -3.92
C GLY A 119 -21.97 22.55 -2.74
N PHE A 120 -21.98 23.08 -1.48
CA PHE A 120 -21.42 22.43 -0.30
C PHE A 120 -22.46 21.93 0.70
N GLN A 121 -23.73 21.76 0.28
CA GLN A 121 -24.83 21.37 1.16
C GLN A 121 -25.17 19.89 1.13
N LYS A 122 -24.88 19.17 0.02
CA LYS A 122 -25.27 17.77 -0.19
C LYS A 122 -24.12 16.96 -0.74
N GLY A 123 -24.07 15.70 -0.34
CA GLY A 123 -23.05 14.76 -0.78
C GLY A 123 -21.68 15.07 -0.16
N VAL A 124 -20.63 14.91 -0.92
CA VAL A 124 -19.28 15.34 -0.59
C VAL A 124 -18.87 16.47 -1.54
N ALA A 125 -18.31 17.55 -1.01
CA ALA A 125 -17.84 18.69 -1.81
C ALA A 125 -16.49 19.18 -1.27
N ASN A 126 -15.45 19.05 -2.09
CA ASN A 126 -14.09 19.39 -1.67
C ASN A 126 -13.70 20.82 -2.01
N MET A 127 -13.07 21.53 -1.07
CA MET A 127 -12.54 22.87 -1.28
C MET A 127 -11.25 22.84 -2.12
N VAL A 128 -10.39 21.85 -1.91
CA VAL A 128 -9.16 21.62 -2.68
C VAL A 128 -9.13 20.16 -3.16
N ILE A 129 -8.74 19.94 -4.40
CA ILE A 129 -8.62 18.61 -5.01
C ILE A 129 -7.25 18.51 -5.68
N PHE A 130 -6.50 17.49 -5.33
CA PHE A 130 -5.35 17.06 -6.11
C PHE A 130 -5.84 16.31 -7.34
N THR A 131 -5.40 16.71 -8.53
CA THR A 131 -5.90 16.18 -9.80
C THR A 131 -4.83 15.49 -10.61
N GLY A 132 -5.23 14.49 -11.39
CA GLY A 132 -4.35 13.80 -12.32
C GLY A 132 -4.01 14.65 -13.55
N GLY A 133 -2.86 14.34 -14.15
CA GLY A 133 -2.44 14.95 -15.42
C GLY A 133 -3.02 14.21 -16.62
N ASP A 134 -2.99 14.88 -17.79
CA ASP A 134 -3.48 14.32 -19.06
C ASP A 134 -2.75 13.05 -19.52
N GLN A 135 -1.55 12.83 -19.03
CA GLN A 135 -0.64 11.76 -19.51
C GLN A 135 -0.98 10.38 -18.94
N TYR A 136 -1.75 10.33 -17.86
CA TYR A 136 -2.01 9.10 -17.10
C TYR A 136 -3.51 8.82 -17.04
N THR A 137 -4.04 8.33 -18.13
CA THR A 137 -5.39 7.78 -18.16
C THR A 137 -5.28 6.26 -17.94
N VAL A 138 -5.64 5.79 -16.77
CA VAL A 138 -5.80 4.35 -16.55
C VAL A 138 -6.94 3.89 -17.47
N GLY A 139 -6.63 3.01 -18.43
CA GLY A 139 -7.63 2.50 -19.35
C GLY A 139 -8.23 3.51 -20.33
N LYS A 140 -7.59 4.65 -20.60
CA LYS A 140 -8.02 5.70 -21.52
C LYS A 140 -9.29 6.49 -21.15
N VAL A 141 -9.86 6.28 -19.99
CA VAL A 141 -11.02 7.05 -19.51
C VAL A 141 -10.64 7.81 -18.25
N PRO A 142 -10.61 9.15 -18.29
CA PRO A 142 -10.44 9.95 -17.07
C PRO A 142 -11.64 9.70 -16.16
N MET A 143 -11.37 9.29 -14.92
CA MET A 143 -12.43 9.18 -13.93
C MET A 143 -12.77 10.56 -13.39
N PRO A 144 -14.02 10.99 -13.44
CA PRO A 144 -14.40 12.27 -12.85
C PRO A 144 -14.46 12.17 -11.33
N VAL A 145 -14.10 13.24 -10.65
CA VAL A 145 -14.31 13.41 -9.20
C VAL A 145 -15.73 13.94 -8.98
N PRO A 146 -16.66 13.13 -8.48
CA PRO A 146 -18.04 13.58 -8.26
C PRO A 146 -18.15 14.61 -7.14
N SER A 147 -17.19 14.64 -6.23
CA SER A 147 -17.09 15.58 -5.10
C SER A 147 -16.53 16.95 -5.46
N ALA A 148 -16.32 17.25 -6.74
CA ALA A 148 -15.85 18.54 -7.19
C ALA A 148 -16.99 19.55 -7.29
N VAL A 149 -16.70 20.82 -6.95
CA VAL A 149 -17.51 22.01 -7.31
C VAL A 149 -16.74 22.77 -8.40
N PRO A 150 -16.89 22.39 -9.67
CA PRO A 150 -16.04 22.88 -10.74
C PRO A 150 -16.33 24.30 -11.16
N PHE A 151 -15.34 24.97 -11.78
CA PHE A 151 -15.52 26.29 -12.42
C PHE A 151 -16.49 26.23 -13.62
N ASP A 152 -16.42 25.14 -14.36
CA ASP A 152 -17.28 24.86 -15.50
C ASP A 152 -17.91 23.47 -15.32
N ALA A 153 -19.21 23.42 -15.09
CA ALA A 153 -19.94 22.18 -14.87
C ALA A 153 -19.93 21.23 -16.09
N ALA A 154 -19.63 21.73 -17.28
CA ALA A 154 -19.49 20.92 -18.49
C ALA A 154 -18.13 20.21 -18.60
N LYS A 155 -17.16 20.60 -17.78
CA LYS A 155 -15.81 20.01 -17.77
C LYS A 155 -15.61 19.19 -16.49
N PRO A 156 -15.63 17.86 -16.57
CA PRO A 156 -15.39 17.02 -15.41
C PRO A 156 -13.98 17.25 -14.87
N VAL A 157 -13.86 17.30 -13.53
CA VAL A 157 -12.57 17.33 -12.84
C VAL A 157 -12.02 15.91 -12.84
N ARG A 158 -10.78 15.75 -13.26
CA ARG A 158 -10.10 14.44 -13.31
C ARG A 158 -9.52 14.09 -11.96
N ASP A 159 -9.71 12.86 -11.55
CA ASP A 159 -9.11 12.39 -10.29
C ASP A 159 -7.60 12.20 -10.40
N ALA A 160 -6.94 12.38 -9.28
CA ALA A 160 -5.55 11.95 -9.12
C ALA A 160 -5.45 10.42 -9.18
N ASN A 161 -4.27 9.91 -9.46
CA ASN A 161 -4.01 8.49 -9.61
C ASN A 161 -2.57 8.14 -9.17
N SER A 162 -2.20 6.89 -9.34
CA SER A 162 -0.86 6.36 -9.04
C SER A 162 0.31 7.08 -9.72
N SER A 163 0.04 8.04 -10.57
CA SER A 163 1.07 8.83 -11.27
C SER A 163 0.99 10.32 -10.91
N THR A 164 0.19 10.69 -9.90
CA THR A 164 0.08 12.07 -9.42
C THR A 164 1.15 12.34 -8.37
N PHE A 165 2.37 12.55 -8.82
CA PHE A 165 3.54 12.80 -8.01
C PHE A 165 3.78 14.28 -7.72
N TYR A 166 4.52 14.57 -6.65
CA TYR A 166 5.06 15.89 -6.27
C TYR A 166 4.04 16.99 -5.96
N SER A 167 2.77 16.71 -5.84
CA SER A 167 1.75 17.70 -5.56
C SER A 167 1.69 18.01 -4.06
N VAL A 168 1.77 19.29 -3.68
CA VAL A 168 1.85 19.70 -2.27
C VAL A 168 0.90 20.86 -1.99
N LEU A 169 0.28 20.83 -0.80
CA LEU A 169 -0.32 22.00 -0.16
C LEU A 169 0.24 22.13 1.26
N SER A 170 0.97 23.18 1.52
CA SER A 170 1.62 23.39 2.81
C SER A 170 1.42 24.80 3.35
N ASN A 171 1.25 24.90 4.67
CA ASN A 171 1.17 26.17 5.39
C ASN A 171 -0.02 27.03 4.97
N VAL A 172 -1.19 26.40 4.72
CA VAL A 172 -2.46 27.04 4.34
C VAL A 172 -3.59 26.51 5.21
N ASP A 173 -4.20 27.34 6.02
CA ASP A 173 -5.30 26.95 6.91
C ASP A 173 -6.66 26.95 6.20
N PHE A 174 -7.64 26.23 6.75
CA PHE A 174 -8.99 26.14 6.27
C PHE A 174 -9.99 26.60 7.34
N GLU A 175 -11.02 27.33 6.92
CA GLU A 175 -12.14 27.75 7.76
C GLU A 175 -13.46 27.56 7.02
N VAL A 176 -14.35 26.74 7.57
CA VAL A 176 -15.65 26.43 6.97
C VAL A 176 -16.77 27.11 7.76
N GLY A 177 -17.50 28.00 7.12
CA GLY A 177 -18.69 28.68 7.66
C GLY A 177 -19.89 27.73 7.80
N LYS A 178 -20.83 28.06 8.69
CA LYS A 178 -22.04 27.27 8.94
C LYS A 178 -22.86 27.01 7.68
N GLY A 179 -23.55 25.87 7.64
CA GLY A 179 -24.43 25.49 6.53
C GLY A 179 -23.75 24.91 5.32
N ASN A 180 -22.55 24.35 5.52
CA ASN A 180 -21.79 23.61 4.53
C ASN A 180 -21.51 22.15 5.00
N PRO A 181 -22.53 21.37 5.36
CA PRO A 181 -22.33 20.05 5.98
C PRO A 181 -21.68 19.00 5.08
N ALA A 182 -21.68 19.22 3.77
CA ALA A 182 -21.02 18.35 2.80
C ALA A 182 -19.55 18.74 2.51
N ALA A 183 -19.07 19.85 3.09
CA ALA A 183 -17.73 20.33 2.80
C ALA A 183 -16.65 19.41 3.36
N SER A 184 -15.66 19.14 2.54
CA SER A 184 -14.36 18.63 2.93
C SER A 184 -13.28 19.63 2.50
N ALA A 185 -12.26 19.85 3.34
CA ALA A 185 -11.24 20.82 2.96
C ALA A 185 -10.36 20.32 1.83
N ILE A 186 -9.85 19.09 1.91
CA ILE A 186 -8.91 18.56 0.92
C ILE A 186 -9.30 17.14 0.52
N ARG A 187 -9.27 16.87 -0.80
CA ARG A 187 -9.16 15.52 -1.36
C ARG A 187 -7.71 15.29 -1.77
N MET A 188 -7.06 14.32 -1.09
CA MET A 188 -5.63 14.05 -1.26
C MET A 188 -5.36 12.64 -1.83
N HIS A 189 -5.95 12.31 -2.94
CA HIS A 189 -5.73 11.01 -3.59
C HIS A 189 -4.48 11.08 -4.49
N THR A 190 -3.28 10.91 -3.92
CA THR A 190 -1.99 11.20 -4.57
C THR A 190 -0.98 10.07 -4.43
N ALA A 191 0.14 10.20 -5.12
CA ALA A 191 1.28 9.31 -5.14
C ALA A 191 2.52 9.94 -4.45
N GLN A 192 3.68 9.32 -4.60
CA GLN A 192 4.92 9.70 -3.91
C GLN A 192 5.30 11.17 -4.07
N HIS A 193 6.00 11.70 -3.08
CA HIS A 193 6.39 13.11 -2.95
C HIS A 193 5.23 14.10 -2.98
N SER A 194 4.01 13.61 -2.80
CA SER A 194 2.85 14.45 -2.56
C SER A 194 2.56 14.48 -1.06
N ASN A 195 2.33 15.67 -0.53
CA ASN A 195 2.01 15.81 0.89
C ASN A 195 1.12 17.01 1.18
N ILE A 196 0.50 16.97 2.36
CA ILE A 196 -0.13 18.12 3.01
C ILE A 196 0.52 18.33 4.38
N SER A 197 0.85 19.57 4.70
CA SER A 197 1.56 19.85 5.94
C SER A 197 1.33 21.25 6.50
N HIS A 198 1.49 21.40 7.82
CA HIS A 198 1.36 22.69 8.52
C HIS A 198 0.00 23.36 8.30
N ILE A 199 -1.11 22.61 8.48
CA ILE A 199 -2.46 23.05 8.18
C ILE A 199 -3.35 22.95 9.43
N ASP A 200 -4.13 24.01 9.69
CA ASP A 200 -5.25 23.96 10.63
C ASP A 200 -6.57 23.85 9.88
N PHE A 201 -7.35 22.84 10.21
CA PHE A 201 -8.67 22.60 9.65
C PHE A 201 -9.74 23.02 10.68
N ARG A 202 -10.38 24.19 10.50
CA ARG A 202 -11.50 24.65 11.33
C ARG A 202 -12.80 24.34 10.61
N MET A 203 -13.32 23.12 10.87
CA MET A 203 -14.37 22.53 10.05
C MET A 203 -15.80 22.77 10.54
N GLY A 204 -15.98 23.23 11.77
CA GLY A 204 -17.33 23.49 12.30
C GLY A 204 -18.28 22.30 12.16
N ASP A 205 -19.37 22.46 11.38
CA ASP A 205 -20.38 21.44 11.09
C ASP A 205 -20.11 20.65 9.77
N ALA A 206 -19.01 20.88 9.11
CA ALA A 206 -18.62 20.23 7.87
C ALA A 206 -18.37 18.72 8.01
N LEU A 207 -18.20 18.04 6.85
CA LEU A 207 -18.02 16.60 6.79
C LEU A 207 -16.64 16.17 7.30
N ALA A 208 -15.56 16.67 6.69
CA ALA A 208 -14.21 16.22 7.02
C ALA A 208 -13.13 17.27 6.72
N GLY A 209 -12.02 17.22 7.45
CA GLY A 209 -10.83 17.98 7.10
C GLY A 209 -10.17 17.41 5.84
N VAL A 210 -9.93 16.12 5.80
CA VAL A 210 -9.39 15.43 4.63
C VAL A 210 -10.33 14.31 4.21
N TYR A 211 -10.65 14.29 2.93
CA TYR A 211 -11.43 13.23 2.29
C TYR A 211 -10.52 12.52 1.27
N GLN A 212 -10.36 11.23 1.41
CA GLN A 212 -9.34 10.42 0.74
C GLN A 212 -7.91 10.85 1.08
N VAL A 213 -7.02 9.92 1.12
CA VAL A 213 -5.63 10.13 1.54
C VAL A 213 -4.64 9.52 0.56
N GLY A 214 -3.40 9.93 0.65
CA GLY A 214 -2.30 9.36 -0.10
C GLY A 214 -0.96 9.80 0.48
N ASN A 215 0.01 8.88 0.51
CA ASN A 215 1.40 9.04 0.86
C ASN A 215 1.65 9.59 2.28
N VAL A 216 2.02 10.85 2.45
CA VAL A 216 2.43 11.38 3.76
C VAL A 216 1.76 12.71 4.10
N ALA A 217 1.46 12.92 5.39
CA ALA A 217 1.00 14.20 5.93
C ALA A 217 1.61 14.44 7.32
N TYR A 218 1.85 15.70 7.66
CA TYR A 218 2.45 16.03 8.95
C TYR A 218 2.10 17.43 9.44
N ASN A 219 2.16 17.63 10.76
CA ASN A 219 1.80 18.90 11.42
C ASN A 219 0.39 19.41 11.04
N LEU A 220 -0.59 18.52 11.05
CA LEU A 220 -1.99 18.84 10.82
C LEU A 220 -2.75 19.00 12.13
N ARG A 221 -3.65 20.00 12.22
CA ARG A 221 -4.54 20.15 13.36
C ARG A 221 -5.99 20.24 12.91
N PHE A 222 -6.82 19.33 13.38
CA PHE A 222 -8.22 19.23 13.01
C PHE A 222 -9.12 19.69 14.16
N PHE A 223 -9.99 20.66 13.92
CA PHE A 223 -10.92 21.22 14.89
C PHE A 223 -12.36 21.08 14.39
N GLY A 224 -13.19 20.30 15.10
CA GLY A 224 -14.55 20.01 14.72
C GLY A 224 -14.67 19.14 13.48
N GLY A 225 -15.73 19.34 12.71
CA GLY A 225 -16.09 18.46 11.62
C GLY A 225 -16.81 17.20 12.09
N ARG A 226 -17.40 16.45 11.18
CA ARG A 226 -17.91 15.12 11.48
C ARG A 226 -16.74 14.15 11.68
N TYR A 227 -15.76 14.24 10.79
CA TYR A 227 -14.49 13.52 10.82
C TYR A 227 -13.31 14.50 10.68
N GLY A 228 -12.15 14.15 11.20
CA GLY A 228 -10.90 14.80 10.83
C GLY A 228 -10.43 14.28 9.48
N ILE A 229 -10.30 12.96 9.37
CA ILE A 229 -10.00 12.23 8.12
C ILE A 229 -11.12 11.23 7.85
N LEU A 230 -11.60 11.20 6.62
CA LEU A 230 -12.52 10.22 6.08
C LEU A 230 -11.89 9.64 4.81
N ALA A 231 -11.43 8.40 4.88
CA ALA A 231 -10.67 7.80 3.80
C ALA A 231 -11.09 6.37 3.54
N GLU A 232 -10.96 5.98 2.32
CA GLU A 232 -10.85 4.62 1.90
C GLU A 232 -9.43 4.40 1.35
N LYS A 233 -9.17 3.24 0.83
CA LYS A 233 -7.91 2.84 0.25
C LYS A 233 -7.15 3.98 -0.43
N THR A 234 -5.86 4.09 -0.14
CA THR A 234 -4.96 5.00 -0.86
C THR A 234 -4.80 4.60 -2.34
N SER A 235 -4.48 5.55 -3.19
CA SER A 235 -4.12 5.25 -4.58
C SER A 235 -2.59 5.30 -4.73
N PRO A 236 -1.96 4.27 -5.25
CA PRO A 236 -2.43 2.97 -5.75
C PRO A 236 -2.39 1.82 -4.74
N ALA A 237 -2.65 1.99 -3.50
CA ALA A 237 -2.56 1.06 -2.38
C ALA A 237 -1.21 1.14 -1.64
N TRP A 238 -0.60 2.31 -1.66
CA TRP A 238 0.50 2.62 -0.76
C TRP A 238 -0.03 2.97 0.62
N GLN A 239 0.87 2.99 1.59
CA GLN A 239 0.52 3.37 2.94
C GLN A 239 0.26 4.88 3.02
N PHE A 240 -0.52 5.26 4.03
CA PHE A 240 -0.68 6.66 4.43
C PHE A 240 -0.01 6.88 5.79
N THR A 241 0.95 7.78 5.84
CA THR A 241 1.70 8.11 7.06
C THR A 241 1.33 9.49 7.57
N LEU A 242 0.86 9.56 8.81
CA LEU A 242 0.48 10.80 9.49
C LEU A 242 1.40 11.04 10.70
N LEU A 243 2.14 12.15 10.67
CA LEU A 243 3.12 12.49 11.70
C LEU A 243 2.72 13.79 12.43
N ASP A 244 3.07 13.91 13.72
CA ASP A 244 3.00 15.15 14.50
C ASP A 244 1.65 15.90 14.38
N SER A 245 0.52 15.18 14.45
CA SER A 245 -0.79 15.73 14.14
C SER A 245 -1.77 15.69 15.33
N GLN A 246 -2.81 16.49 15.28
CA GLN A 246 -3.78 16.64 16.36
C GLN A 246 -5.23 16.66 15.86
N PHE A 247 -6.11 15.97 16.56
CA PHE A 247 -7.57 15.93 16.33
C PHE A 247 -8.29 16.43 17.59
N GLU A 248 -9.25 17.32 17.41
CA GLU A 248 -9.98 17.95 18.50
C GLU A 248 -11.47 18.13 18.18
N GLY A 249 -12.34 17.43 18.88
CA GLY A 249 -13.78 17.70 18.87
C GLY A 249 -14.55 17.24 17.63
N GLN A 250 -14.11 16.19 16.94
CA GLN A 250 -14.88 15.56 15.87
C GLN A 250 -16.14 14.90 16.43
N ARG A 251 -17.25 15.00 15.67
CA ARG A 251 -18.56 14.54 16.17
C ARG A 251 -18.75 13.04 16.16
N ASP A 252 -18.14 12.33 15.21
CA ASP A 252 -18.28 10.86 15.05
C ASP A 252 -16.96 10.15 15.35
N ALA A 253 -15.90 10.45 14.61
CA ALA A 253 -14.57 9.89 14.80
C ALA A 253 -13.47 10.87 14.37
N ALA A 254 -12.29 10.78 15.00
CA ALA A 254 -11.15 11.54 14.53
C ALA A 254 -10.73 11.07 13.13
N ILE A 255 -10.58 9.75 12.95
CA ILE A 255 -10.27 9.11 11.68
C ILE A 255 -11.29 8.00 11.45
N ARG A 256 -11.94 8.01 10.31
CA ARG A 256 -12.74 6.89 9.79
C ARG A 256 -12.15 6.43 8.47
N GLU A 257 -11.84 5.14 8.37
CA GLU A 257 -11.08 4.65 7.23
C GLU A 257 -11.23 3.15 7.00
N HIS A 258 -10.75 2.68 5.85
CA HIS A 258 -10.43 1.29 5.57
C HIS A 258 -9.36 1.18 4.48
N GLU A 259 -8.55 0.15 4.57
CA GLU A 259 -7.50 -0.19 3.57
C GLU A 259 -6.54 0.98 3.26
N ALA A 260 -6.40 1.92 4.19
CA ALA A 260 -5.52 3.07 4.01
C ALA A 260 -4.04 2.75 4.30
N GLY A 261 -3.75 1.60 4.93
CA GLY A 261 -2.40 1.28 5.37
C GLY A 261 -1.85 2.30 6.36
N LEU A 262 -2.69 2.68 7.33
CA LEU A 262 -2.52 3.86 8.15
C LEU A 262 -1.37 3.72 9.14
N THR A 263 -0.40 4.63 9.09
CA THR A 263 0.67 4.76 10.10
C THR A 263 0.53 6.08 10.83
N LEU A 264 0.35 6.03 12.15
CA LEU A 264 0.25 7.20 13.02
C LEU A 264 1.48 7.31 13.90
N VAL A 265 2.16 8.45 13.88
CA VAL A 265 3.30 8.71 14.76
C VAL A 265 3.11 10.04 15.46
N ASN A 266 3.25 10.04 16.79
CA ASN A 266 3.15 11.25 17.59
C ASN A 266 1.84 12.03 17.33
N THR A 267 0.70 11.35 17.45
CA THR A 267 -0.63 11.91 17.13
C THR A 267 -1.49 12.06 18.38
N ASP A 268 -2.11 13.23 18.55
CA ASP A 268 -3.08 13.52 19.60
C ASP A 268 -4.52 13.40 19.09
N ILE A 269 -5.36 12.67 19.82
CA ILE A 269 -6.78 12.50 19.49
C ILE A 269 -7.60 12.83 20.74
N ARG A 270 -8.40 13.90 20.68
CA ARG A 270 -9.08 14.44 21.86
C ARG A 270 -10.55 14.77 21.62
N ASN A 271 -11.36 14.60 22.68
CA ASN A 271 -12.75 15.08 22.72
C ASN A 271 -13.61 14.57 21.55
N THR A 272 -13.50 13.29 21.20
CA THR A 272 -14.24 12.64 20.12
C THR A 272 -14.87 11.33 20.60
N PRO A 273 -15.96 10.84 19.99
CA PRO A 273 -16.52 9.54 20.33
C PRO A 273 -15.60 8.37 20.03
N VAL A 274 -14.96 8.37 18.87
CA VAL A 274 -14.05 7.31 18.41
C VAL A 274 -12.74 7.93 17.93
N GLY A 275 -11.62 7.30 18.28
CA GLY A 275 -10.31 7.71 17.76
C GLY A 275 -10.13 7.29 16.30
N VAL A 276 -9.94 6.01 16.04
CA VAL A 276 -9.83 5.43 14.69
C VAL A 276 -10.93 4.40 14.51
N GLU A 277 -11.72 4.53 13.47
CA GLU A 277 -12.80 3.60 13.10
C GLU A 277 -12.50 2.94 11.76
N ILE A 278 -12.25 1.63 11.77
CA ILE A 278 -12.19 0.81 10.57
C ILE A 278 -13.61 0.45 10.15
N ASP A 279 -13.95 0.67 8.89
CA ASP A 279 -15.30 0.46 8.37
C ASP A 279 -15.76 -1.00 8.45
N ARG A 280 -17.10 -1.16 8.52
CA ARG A 280 -17.72 -2.48 8.59
C ARG A 280 -17.38 -3.32 7.37
N GLY A 281 -16.90 -4.56 7.60
CA GLY A 281 -16.58 -5.53 6.55
C GLY A 281 -15.21 -5.32 5.90
N TYR A 282 -14.48 -4.29 6.33
CA TYR A 282 -13.14 -3.99 5.84
C TYR A 282 -12.09 -4.23 6.92
N GLY A 283 -10.85 -4.39 6.51
CA GLY A 283 -9.67 -4.40 7.37
C GLY A 283 -8.74 -3.23 7.07
N ASP A 284 -7.70 -3.10 7.87
CA ASP A 284 -6.57 -2.21 7.58
C ASP A 284 -5.25 -2.72 8.16
N TRP A 285 -4.15 -2.20 7.65
CA TRP A 285 -2.82 -2.29 8.24
C TRP A 285 -2.58 -1.03 9.04
N LEU A 286 -3.10 -0.99 10.26
CA LEU A 286 -3.00 0.16 11.14
C LEU A 286 -1.84 0.00 12.11
N TRP A 287 -0.86 0.89 12.05
CA TRP A 287 0.21 1.00 13.04
C TRP A 287 0.22 2.36 13.71
N GLY A 288 0.20 2.39 15.04
CA GLY A 288 0.27 3.60 15.85
C GLY A 288 1.46 3.59 16.81
N LYS A 289 2.31 4.62 16.75
CA LYS A 289 3.41 4.84 17.70
C LYS A 289 3.22 6.18 18.40
N ASP A 290 3.30 6.15 19.74
CA ASP A 290 3.16 7.33 20.60
C ASP A 290 1.85 8.12 20.34
N VAL A 291 0.75 7.40 20.15
CA VAL A 291 -0.58 7.99 19.95
C VAL A 291 -1.23 8.28 21.30
N ARG A 292 -1.75 9.50 21.48
CA ARG A 292 -2.36 9.94 22.72
C ARG A 292 -3.86 10.15 22.53
N PHE A 293 -4.65 9.39 23.29
CA PHE A 293 -6.11 9.46 23.32
C PHE A 293 -6.56 10.16 24.60
N GLU A 294 -7.37 11.22 24.49
CA GLU A 294 -7.90 11.96 25.63
C GLU A 294 -9.38 12.24 25.47
N ASN A 295 -10.20 11.93 26.48
CA ASN A 295 -11.67 12.10 26.44
C ASN A 295 -12.31 11.44 25.20
N VAL A 296 -11.89 10.21 24.85
CA VAL A 296 -12.51 9.43 23.78
C VAL A 296 -13.61 8.57 24.41
N SER A 297 -14.88 8.89 24.10
CA SER A 297 -16.00 8.42 24.92
C SER A 297 -16.48 7.00 24.61
N LYS A 298 -16.25 6.48 23.39
CA LYS A 298 -16.69 5.14 22.98
C LYS A 298 -15.54 4.14 22.90
N ALA A 299 -14.55 4.40 22.03
CA ALA A 299 -13.37 3.54 21.87
C ALA A 299 -12.22 4.30 21.21
N ALA A 300 -10.97 4.03 21.63
CA ALA A 300 -9.82 4.56 20.94
C ALA A 300 -9.71 3.99 19.52
N VAL A 301 -9.97 2.69 19.34
CA VAL A 301 -9.95 2.01 18.03
C VAL A 301 -11.16 1.09 17.90
N VAL A 302 -11.82 1.12 16.75
CA VAL A 302 -12.88 0.17 16.37
C VAL A 302 -12.36 -0.70 15.23
N ILE A 303 -12.29 -2.02 15.48
CA ILE A 303 -11.74 -3.00 14.56
C ILE A 303 -12.89 -3.78 13.93
N SER A 304 -12.89 -3.90 12.61
CA SER A 304 -13.81 -4.71 11.83
C SER A 304 -13.08 -5.87 11.16
N ASN A 305 -13.81 -6.88 10.68
CA ASN A 305 -13.26 -8.04 9.97
C ASN A 305 -12.10 -8.71 10.74
N GLU A 306 -12.29 -8.89 12.02
CA GLU A 306 -11.28 -9.19 13.04
C GLU A 306 -10.51 -10.52 12.85
N ASN A 307 -11.04 -11.47 12.07
CA ASN A 307 -10.40 -12.76 11.79
C ASN A 307 -9.91 -12.87 10.35
N HIS A 308 -9.58 -11.75 9.74
CA HIS A 308 -9.07 -11.70 8.38
C HIS A 308 -7.58 -11.30 8.36
N VAL A 309 -6.80 -11.87 7.44
CA VAL A 309 -5.35 -11.61 7.33
C VAL A 309 -5.02 -10.14 7.05
N TYR A 310 -5.96 -9.41 6.51
CA TYR A 310 -5.84 -7.95 6.27
C TYR A 310 -5.98 -7.10 7.49
N THR A 311 -6.66 -7.59 8.52
CA THR A 311 -6.84 -6.85 9.75
C THR A 311 -5.61 -7.06 10.60
N GLN A 312 -4.68 -6.13 10.45
CA GLN A 312 -3.40 -6.09 11.14
C GLN A 312 -3.32 -4.76 11.88
N VAL A 313 -3.60 -4.76 13.17
CA VAL A 313 -3.68 -3.53 13.97
C VAL A 313 -2.67 -3.58 15.11
N GLY A 314 -1.79 -2.59 15.17
CA GLY A 314 -0.78 -2.50 16.21
C GLY A 314 -0.61 -1.11 16.79
N PHE A 315 -0.26 -1.02 18.07
CA PHE A 315 0.11 0.21 18.75
C PHE A 315 1.27 -0.04 19.70
N GLU A 316 2.23 0.87 19.72
CA GLU A 316 3.34 0.89 20.67
C GLU A 316 3.42 2.26 21.37
N GLY A 317 3.46 2.26 22.71
CA GLY A 317 3.58 3.50 23.48
C GLY A 317 2.32 4.38 23.53
N ALA A 318 1.17 3.86 23.15
CA ALA A 318 -0.06 4.66 23.17
C ALA A 318 -0.50 4.97 24.61
N SER A 319 -1.09 6.17 24.81
CA SER A 319 -1.62 6.57 26.11
C SER A 319 -3.11 6.91 26.03
N ALA A 320 -3.83 6.61 27.09
CA ALA A 320 -5.26 6.84 27.24
C ALA A 320 -5.56 7.65 28.51
N ARG A 321 -6.21 8.82 28.37
CA ARG A 321 -6.71 9.65 29.45
C ARG A 321 -8.22 9.80 29.32
N ASN A 322 -8.97 9.36 30.32
CA ASN A 322 -10.44 9.33 30.27
C ASN A 322 -10.98 8.57 29.03
N VAL A 323 -10.42 7.38 28.78
CA VAL A 323 -10.81 6.50 27.69
C VAL A 323 -11.28 5.15 28.26
N PRO A 324 -12.60 4.85 28.27
CA PRO A 324 -13.13 3.65 28.89
C PRO A 324 -12.75 2.36 28.13
N THR A 325 -12.63 2.43 26.81
CA THR A 325 -12.32 1.28 25.94
C THR A 325 -11.18 1.65 25.00
N PHE A 326 -10.11 0.84 24.99
CA PHE A 326 -9.04 1.03 24.02
C PHE A 326 -9.43 0.45 22.67
N ALA A 327 -9.77 -0.83 22.60
CA ALA A 327 -10.18 -1.47 21.36
C ALA A 327 -11.57 -2.08 21.48
N ARG A 328 -12.41 -1.86 20.48
CA ARG A 328 -13.70 -2.51 20.29
C ARG A 328 -13.67 -3.33 19.02
N PHE A 329 -13.93 -4.60 19.12
CA PHE A 329 -14.08 -5.52 18.00
C PHE A 329 -15.56 -5.53 17.57
N ARG A 330 -15.79 -5.18 16.31
CA ARG A 330 -17.15 -4.97 15.80
C ARG A 330 -17.92 -6.28 15.65
N ASP A 331 -17.25 -7.33 15.16
CA ASP A 331 -17.90 -8.59 14.80
C ASP A 331 -18.19 -9.44 16.04
N SER A 332 -17.23 -9.60 16.94
CA SER A 332 -17.42 -10.36 18.20
C SER A 332 -18.06 -9.55 19.32
N GLY A 333 -18.05 -8.23 19.25
CA GLY A 333 -18.45 -7.35 20.34
C GLY A 333 -17.45 -7.27 21.50
N LYS A 334 -16.28 -7.90 21.39
CA LYS A 334 -15.23 -7.89 22.41
C LYS A 334 -14.73 -6.46 22.67
N LEU A 335 -14.50 -6.14 23.93
CA LEU A 335 -13.94 -4.87 24.39
C LEU A 335 -12.63 -5.10 25.12
N LEU A 336 -11.64 -4.28 24.86
CA LEU A 336 -10.39 -4.22 25.61
C LEU A 336 -10.28 -2.85 26.30
N SER A 337 -10.10 -2.90 27.60
CA SER A 337 -9.99 -1.70 28.46
C SER A 337 -8.75 -1.78 29.33
N GLY A 338 -8.24 -0.63 29.77
CA GLY A 338 -7.15 -0.60 30.74
C GLY A 338 -7.63 -0.78 32.18
N GLN A 339 -6.71 -0.70 33.13
CA GLN A 339 -7.05 -0.61 34.55
C GLN A 339 -7.55 0.81 34.87
N GLY A 340 -8.86 1.01 34.81
CA GLY A 340 -9.50 2.30 34.90
C GLY A 340 -9.56 3.07 33.59
N ARG A 341 -9.70 4.41 33.65
CA ARG A 341 -9.82 5.25 32.46
C ARG A 341 -8.52 5.93 32.02
N ASN A 342 -7.46 5.82 32.84
CA ASN A 342 -6.16 6.44 32.57
C ASN A 342 -5.08 5.36 32.63
N TYR A 343 -4.49 5.05 31.48
CA TYR A 343 -3.52 3.97 31.34
C TYR A 343 -2.62 4.20 30.13
N GLN A 344 -1.49 3.55 30.13
CA GLN A 344 -0.63 3.41 28.97
C GLN A 344 -0.87 2.05 28.32
N VAL A 345 -0.93 2.00 27.01
CA VAL A 345 -0.86 0.79 26.20
C VAL A 345 0.58 0.67 25.73
N SER A 346 1.37 -0.12 26.44
CA SER A 346 2.77 -0.33 26.07
C SER A 346 2.90 -1.08 24.75
N GLU A 347 1.97 -2.02 24.52
CA GLU A 347 1.90 -2.80 23.29
C GLU A 347 0.48 -3.30 23.05
N PHE A 348 -0.01 -3.11 21.83
CA PHE A 348 -1.21 -3.76 21.30
C PHE A 348 -0.91 -4.31 19.92
N ASN A 349 -1.24 -5.57 19.68
CA ASN A 349 -1.22 -6.16 18.34
C ASN A 349 -2.42 -7.08 18.19
N HIS A 350 -3.04 -7.03 17.01
CA HIS A 350 -4.15 -7.90 16.62
C HIS A 350 -3.98 -8.34 15.17
N GLY A 351 -4.25 -9.59 14.89
CA GLY A 351 -4.20 -10.22 13.58
C GLY A 351 -3.48 -11.58 13.58
N LEU A 352 -2.91 -11.96 12.46
CA LEU A 352 -2.17 -13.21 12.32
C LEU A 352 -0.78 -13.09 12.96
N PHE A 353 -0.51 -13.89 14.00
CA PHE A 353 0.78 -13.92 14.70
C PHE A 353 1.60 -15.14 14.27
N LEU A 354 2.87 -14.92 14.02
CA LEU A 354 3.85 -15.97 13.79
C LEU A 354 4.68 -16.17 15.06
N GLN A 355 4.64 -17.37 15.62
CA GLN A 355 5.37 -17.69 16.84
C GLN A 355 6.81 -18.13 16.59
N GLY A 356 7.17 -18.38 15.34
CA GLY A 356 8.50 -18.79 14.91
C GLY A 356 8.56 -19.11 13.44
N LEU A 357 9.78 -19.18 12.94
CA LEU A 357 10.04 -19.59 11.55
C LEU A 357 9.58 -21.03 11.34
N GLY A 358 8.85 -21.26 10.27
CA GLY A 358 8.31 -22.59 9.95
C GLY A 358 7.08 -23.02 10.75
N THR A 359 6.57 -22.17 11.67
CA THR A 359 5.31 -22.44 12.37
C THR A 359 4.15 -21.74 11.68
N PRO A 360 2.96 -22.38 11.63
CA PRO A 360 1.76 -21.71 11.13
C PRO A 360 1.39 -20.48 11.95
N GLY A 361 0.94 -19.43 11.26
CA GLY A 361 0.38 -18.27 11.92
C GLY A 361 -0.95 -18.59 12.62
N GLN A 362 -1.22 -17.88 13.71
CA GLN A 362 -2.48 -17.98 14.46
C GLN A 362 -3.04 -16.59 14.72
N PHE A 363 -4.36 -16.42 14.53
CA PHE A 363 -5.03 -15.18 14.92
C PHE A 363 -4.98 -15.00 16.43
N ASN A 364 -4.49 -13.86 16.86
CA ASN A 364 -4.33 -13.54 18.28
C ASN A 364 -4.44 -12.04 18.53
N THR A 365 -4.57 -11.69 19.82
CA THR A 365 -4.53 -10.33 20.32
C THR A 365 -3.56 -10.25 21.49
N ASN A 366 -2.52 -9.44 21.37
CA ASN A 366 -1.61 -9.08 22.44
C ASN A 366 -1.98 -7.69 22.95
N TYR A 367 -2.22 -7.58 24.27
CA TYR A 367 -2.62 -6.31 24.87
C TYR A 367 -1.94 -6.15 26.23
N LYS A 368 -0.99 -5.22 26.30
CA LYS A 368 -0.23 -4.93 27.52
C LYS A 368 -0.49 -3.49 27.96
N THR A 369 -0.96 -3.33 29.17
CA THR A 369 -1.21 -2.02 29.77
C THR A 369 -0.35 -1.79 31.02
N ALA A 370 -0.06 -0.52 31.27
CA ALA A 370 0.67 -0.05 32.43
C ALA A 370 0.02 1.21 33.00
N ALA A 371 0.44 1.62 34.19
CA ALA A 371 0.07 2.92 34.74
C ALA A 371 0.58 4.04 33.81
N LEU A 372 -0.23 5.08 33.66
CA LEU A 372 0.14 6.24 32.85
C LEU A 372 1.35 6.94 33.48
N PRO A 373 2.44 7.19 32.74
CA PRO A 373 3.59 7.89 33.29
C PRO A 373 3.22 9.32 33.70
N SER A 374 3.81 9.81 34.78
CA SER A 374 3.55 11.15 35.35
C SER A 374 3.98 12.28 34.39
N LYS A 375 4.94 12.02 33.52
CA LYS A 375 5.42 12.93 32.48
C LYS A 375 5.47 12.17 31.15
N GLN A 376 4.73 12.66 30.16
CA GLN A 376 4.89 12.20 28.79
C GLN A 376 6.01 13.00 28.09
N THR A 377 6.85 12.32 27.34
CA THR A 377 7.82 12.97 26.46
C THR A 377 7.10 13.40 25.19
N ASP A 378 7.07 14.70 24.96
CA ASP A 378 6.55 15.29 23.74
C ASP A 378 7.71 15.36 22.72
N THR A 379 7.93 14.26 22.02
CA THR A 379 8.98 14.16 20.99
C THR A 379 8.33 14.35 19.63
N GLN A 380 8.73 15.40 18.88
CA GLN A 380 8.31 15.57 17.50
C GLN A 380 8.99 14.51 16.63
N ALA A 381 8.24 13.90 15.70
CA ALA A 381 8.78 12.96 14.74
C ALA A 381 9.70 13.67 13.73
N LEU A 382 9.30 14.87 13.28
CA LEU A 382 10.07 15.65 12.31
C LEU A 382 10.64 16.94 12.92
N ARG A 383 11.91 17.21 12.65
CA ARG A 383 12.54 18.50 12.97
C ARG A 383 11.98 19.61 12.08
N LYS A 384 11.83 20.79 12.68
CA LYS A 384 11.43 22.01 11.93
C LYS A 384 12.60 22.54 11.13
N LEU A 385 12.33 23.03 9.93
CA LEU A 385 13.29 23.80 9.15
C LEU A 385 13.58 25.15 9.84
N PRO A 386 14.78 25.70 9.70
CA PRO A 386 15.08 27.06 10.16
C PRO A 386 14.18 28.09 9.49
N PRO A 387 13.95 29.27 10.13
CA PRO A 387 13.15 30.34 9.56
C PRO A 387 13.60 30.76 8.17
N THR A 388 12.68 31.03 7.26
CA THR A 388 12.97 31.37 5.85
C THR A 388 13.88 32.58 5.67
N LYS A 389 13.91 33.51 6.62
CA LYS A 389 14.84 34.67 6.63
C LYS A 389 16.32 34.29 6.76
N GLU A 390 16.62 33.07 7.21
CA GLU A 390 17.99 32.56 7.36
C GLU A 390 18.47 31.82 6.09
N TRP A 391 17.61 31.65 5.09
CA TRP A 391 17.91 30.88 3.89
C TRP A 391 18.74 31.70 2.92
N ALA A 392 20.03 31.35 2.80
CA ALA A 392 20.94 31.96 1.83
C ALA A 392 20.75 31.34 0.45
N ASN A 393 20.29 32.14 -0.52
CA ASN A 393 20.05 31.70 -1.87
C ASN A 393 21.38 31.44 -2.62
N VAL A 394 21.58 30.21 -3.14
CA VAL A 394 22.81 29.82 -3.85
C VAL A 394 23.13 30.72 -5.06
N ARG A 395 22.10 31.34 -5.69
CA ARG A 395 22.28 32.26 -6.82
C ARG A 395 23.09 33.48 -6.43
N GLY A 396 23.02 33.95 -5.19
CA GLY A 396 23.86 35.03 -4.62
C GLY A 396 25.36 34.69 -4.55
N PHE A 397 25.70 33.39 -4.67
CA PHE A 397 27.10 32.90 -4.69
C PHE A 397 27.57 32.55 -6.11
N GLY A 398 26.74 32.77 -7.12
CA GLY A 398 27.07 32.56 -8.53
C GLY A 398 26.45 31.31 -9.17
N ALA A 399 25.73 30.48 -8.41
CA ALA A 399 25.04 29.30 -8.98
C ALA A 399 23.96 29.71 -9.96
N LYS A 400 23.87 29.02 -11.08
CA LYS A 400 22.91 29.28 -12.17
C LYS A 400 21.68 28.37 -12.12
N GLY A 401 21.87 27.08 -11.87
CA GLY A 401 20.82 26.09 -11.90
C GLY A 401 20.14 26.00 -13.28
N ASP A 402 20.90 26.19 -14.34
CA ASP A 402 20.45 26.26 -15.75
C ASP A 402 20.60 24.93 -16.50
N GLY A 403 21.10 23.89 -15.84
CA GLY A 403 21.33 22.56 -16.42
C GLY A 403 22.58 22.46 -17.30
N THR A 404 23.40 23.50 -17.36
CA THR A 404 24.59 23.57 -18.22
C THR A 404 25.82 24.08 -17.52
N THR A 405 25.70 25.08 -16.66
CA THR A 405 26.80 25.70 -15.93
C THR A 405 27.26 24.77 -14.80
N ASP A 406 28.57 24.61 -14.62
CA ASP A 406 29.16 23.97 -13.45
C ASP A 406 28.97 24.84 -12.19
N ASP A 407 28.03 24.41 -11.34
CA ASP A 407 27.67 25.13 -10.12
C ASP A 407 28.44 24.61 -8.88
N THR A 408 29.35 23.65 -9.04
CA THR A 408 30.04 22.97 -7.91
C THR A 408 30.66 24.00 -6.94
N ALA A 409 31.47 24.92 -7.44
CA ALA A 409 32.18 25.90 -6.59
C ALA A 409 31.18 26.88 -5.95
N ALA A 410 30.14 27.28 -6.65
CA ALA A 410 29.15 28.24 -6.17
C ALA A 410 28.29 27.64 -5.03
N VAL A 411 27.80 26.40 -5.21
CA VAL A 411 27.05 25.68 -4.19
C VAL A 411 27.93 25.42 -2.95
N GLN A 412 29.16 24.94 -3.15
CA GLN A 412 30.08 24.71 -2.03
C GLN A 412 30.39 26.02 -1.27
N LYS A 413 30.65 27.13 -1.97
CA LYS A 413 30.89 28.44 -1.35
C LYS A 413 29.69 28.91 -0.51
N ALA A 414 28.45 28.65 -0.96
CA ALA A 414 27.27 28.98 -0.17
C ALA A 414 27.24 28.17 1.14
N ILE A 415 27.51 26.86 1.08
CA ILE A 415 27.55 25.96 2.24
C ILE A 415 28.69 26.38 3.20
N ASP A 416 29.88 26.73 2.69
CA ASP A 416 31.01 27.13 3.51
C ASP A 416 30.73 28.44 4.26
N SER A 417 29.95 29.34 3.66
CA SER A 417 29.69 30.67 4.19
C SER A 417 28.44 30.73 5.08
N HIS A 418 27.43 29.85 4.87
CA HIS A 418 26.13 29.86 5.55
C HIS A 418 25.78 28.51 6.09
N ARG A 419 25.07 28.51 7.23
CA ARG A 419 24.49 27.31 7.81
C ARG A 419 23.30 26.81 7.00
N VAL A 420 22.42 27.70 6.55
CA VAL A 420 21.16 27.37 5.83
C VAL A 420 21.30 27.87 4.39
N VAL A 421 21.20 26.96 3.46
CA VAL A 421 21.38 27.20 2.03
C VAL A 421 20.10 26.81 1.29
N TYR A 422 19.56 27.72 0.51
CA TYR A 422 18.38 27.54 -0.30
C TYR A 422 18.73 27.38 -1.78
N LEU A 423 18.20 26.32 -2.38
CA LEU A 423 18.28 26.05 -3.81
C LEU A 423 16.91 26.36 -4.45
N PRO A 424 16.74 27.46 -5.15
CA PRO A 424 15.55 27.73 -5.98
C PRO A 424 15.37 26.69 -7.08
N LEU A 425 14.20 26.66 -7.72
CA LEU A 425 13.96 25.82 -8.89
C LEU A 425 15.12 25.91 -9.89
N GLY A 426 15.73 24.78 -10.21
CA GLY A 426 16.90 24.71 -11.10
C GLY A 426 17.56 23.33 -11.11
N PHE A 427 18.34 23.11 -12.18
CA PHE A 427 19.19 21.94 -12.33
C PHE A 427 20.64 22.37 -12.16
N TYR A 428 21.20 22.15 -10.98
CA TYR A 428 22.55 22.58 -10.61
C TYR A 428 23.54 21.49 -11.00
N MET A 429 24.32 21.74 -12.07
CA MET A 429 25.32 20.78 -12.54
C MET A 429 26.49 20.75 -11.58
N VAL A 430 26.89 19.56 -11.14
CA VAL A 430 27.92 19.35 -10.13
C VAL A 430 28.93 18.32 -10.61
N ASN A 431 30.21 18.68 -10.68
CA ASN A 431 31.29 17.83 -11.20
C ASN A 431 32.16 17.20 -10.10
N ASP A 432 32.00 17.62 -8.84
CA ASP A 432 32.70 17.07 -7.67
C ASP A 432 31.75 16.98 -6.48
N THR A 433 32.14 16.28 -5.43
CA THR A 433 31.40 16.11 -4.20
C THR A 433 31.05 17.43 -3.54
N ILE A 434 29.78 17.69 -3.27
CA ILE A 434 29.32 18.74 -2.38
C ILE A 434 29.43 18.26 -0.93
N ARG A 435 30.17 18.95 -0.10
CA ARG A 435 30.44 18.58 1.30
C ARG A 435 29.69 19.49 2.26
N MET A 436 28.90 18.87 3.13
CA MET A 436 28.17 19.56 4.19
C MET A 436 29.01 19.67 5.46
N LYS A 437 28.83 20.76 6.19
CA LYS A 437 29.31 20.90 7.58
C LYS A 437 28.38 20.15 8.54
N PRO A 438 28.76 19.90 9.80
CA PRO A 438 27.94 19.13 10.75
C PRO A 438 26.56 19.71 11.01
N ASP A 439 26.37 21.01 10.82
CA ASP A 439 25.12 21.75 11.05
C ASP A 439 24.49 22.31 9.78
N THR A 440 24.98 21.95 8.61
CA THR A 440 24.45 22.44 7.32
C THR A 440 23.01 22.05 7.12
N VAL A 441 22.21 23.01 6.65
CA VAL A 441 20.83 22.81 6.22
C VAL A 441 20.71 23.17 4.74
N ILE A 442 20.42 22.20 3.90
CA ILE A 442 20.12 22.40 2.48
C ILE A 442 18.60 22.30 2.28
N VAL A 443 18.00 23.32 1.69
CA VAL A 443 16.57 23.38 1.44
C VAL A 443 16.29 23.62 -0.04
N GLY A 444 15.44 22.78 -0.61
CA GLY A 444 14.67 23.06 -1.82
C GLY A 444 13.19 22.97 -1.51
N LEU A 445 12.36 23.29 -2.47
CA LEU A 445 10.90 23.20 -2.32
C LEU A 445 10.24 22.27 -3.33
N HIS A 446 11.02 21.62 -4.20
CA HIS A 446 10.49 20.74 -5.24
C HIS A 446 11.55 19.74 -5.73
N PRO A 447 11.60 18.49 -5.20
CA PRO A 447 12.66 17.54 -5.52
C PRO A 447 12.70 17.10 -7.00
N GLY A 448 11.59 17.24 -7.72
CA GLY A 448 11.54 16.97 -9.16
C GLY A 448 12.14 18.08 -10.02
N LEU A 449 12.15 19.33 -9.55
CA LEU A 449 12.58 20.52 -10.30
C LEU A 449 13.71 21.32 -9.65
N THR A 450 14.19 20.91 -8.48
CA THR A 450 15.37 21.43 -7.80
C THR A 450 16.34 20.28 -7.62
N GLN A 451 17.36 20.17 -8.45
CA GLN A 451 18.20 18.98 -8.49
C GLN A 451 19.69 19.36 -8.46
N LEU A 452 20.49 18.62 -7.68
CA LEU A 452 21.92 18.51 -7.90
C LEU A 452 22.14 17.39 -8.93
N VAL A 453 22.82 17.72 -10.01
CA VAL A 453 22.95 16.83 -11.18
C VAL A 453 24.41 16.56 -11.48
N LEU A 454 24.78 15.28 -11.44
CA LEU A 454 26.07 14.80 -11.91
C LEU A 454 25.96 14.46 -13.41
N PRO A 455 26.72 15.14 -14.29
CA PRO A 455 26.68 14.81 -15.71
C PRO A 455 27.11 13.38 -15.99
N ASN A 456 26.56 12.77 -17.04
CA ASN A 456 26.98 11.47 -17.49
C ASN A 456 28.46 11.47 -17.90
N GLY A 457 29.22 10.45 -17.48
CA GLY A 457 30.63 10.33 -17.82
C GLY A 457 31.55 11.31 -17.10
N SER A 458 31.16 11.88 -15.96
CA SER A 458 32.00 12.74 -15.15
C SER A 458 33.28 12.03 -14.75
N THR A 459 34.44 12.57 -15.15
CA THR A 459 35.75 11.93 -15.02
C THR A 459 36.08 11.50 -13.59
N LEU A 460 35.72 12.29 -12.59
CA LEU A 460 35.97 11.96 -11.17
C LEU A 460 35.11 10.83 -10.63
N TYR A 461 34.07 10.44 -11.35
CA TYR A 461 33.14 9.39 -10.96
C TYR A 461 33.24 8.13 -11.84
N GLN A 462 34.27 8.06 -12.67
CA GLN A 462 34.60 6.91 -13.50
C GLN A 462 35.76 6.11 -12.89
N GLY A 463 35.99 4.90 -13.43
CA GLY A 463 37.14 4.06 -13.07
C GLY A 463 36.83 3.06 -11.98
N ALA A 464 37.89 2.46 -11.41
CA ALA A 464 37.81 1.34 -10.47
C ALA A 464 38.09 1.73 -9.00
N ASP A 465 38.25 3.03 -8.72
CA ASP A 465 38.44 3.50 -7.34
C ASP A 465 37.17 3.34 -6.50
N GLY A 466 37.27 3.56 -5.18
CA GLY A 466 36.16 3.48 -4.25
C GLY A 466 34.99 4.46 -4.52
N PRO A 467 33.91 4.37 -3.75
CA PRO A 467 32.73 5.21 -3.93
C PRO A 467 33.04 6.71 -3.81
N LYS A 468 32.29 7.54 -4.56
CA LYS A 468 32.39 9.00 -4.51
C LYS A 468 30.98 9.58 -4.47
N ALA A 469 30.71 10.37 -3.43
CA ALA A 469 29.39 10.96 -3.21
C ALA A 469 29.14 12.18 -4.10
N LEU A 470 27.92 12.36 -4.59
CA LEU A 470 27.44 13.63 -5.13
C LEU A 470 27.21 14.62 -3.98
N LEU A 471 26.47 14.20 -2.94
CA LEU A 471 26.27 14.96 -1.71
C LEU A 471 26.74 14.15 -0.51
N GLU A 472 27.57 14.75 0.33
CA GLU A 472 28.19 14.08 1.48
C GLU A 472 27.96 14.88 2.75
N SER A 473 27.39 14.25 3.80
CA SER A 473 27.29 14.85 5.11
C SER A 473 28.64 14.76 5.87
N ALA A 474 28.89 15.71 6.78
CA ALA A 474 29.89 15.51 7.79
C ALA A 474 29.56 14.35 8.72
N ARG A 475 30.57 13.86 9.47
CA ARG A 475 30.36 12.87 10.54
C ARG A 475 29.75 13.53 11.77
N GLY A 476 28.67 12.92 12.31
CA GLY A 476 27.98 13.49 13.46
C GLY A 476 27.23 14.79 13.11
N GLY A 477 26.90 15.57 14.14
CA GLY A 477 26.12 16.80 13.94
C GLY A 477 24.62 16.58 13.70
N ASP A 478 23.99 17.63 13.20
CA ASP A 478 22.53 17.70 13.08
C ASP A 478 22.08 18.27 11.73
N ALA A 479 22.81 17.96 10.67
CA ALA A 479 22.56 18.41 9.31
C ALA A 479 21.13 18.08 8.82
N ILE A 480 20.61 18.90 7.90
CA ILE A 480 19.31 18.71 7.26
C ILE A 480 19.46 18.79 5.74
N VAL A 481 18.79 17.87 5.02
CA VAL A 481 18.55 17.96 3.58
C VAL A 481 17.06 17.80 3.34
N SER A 482 16.43 18.79 2.70
CA SER A 482 14.98 18.76 2.47
C SER A 482 14.62 19.29 1.09
N GLY A 483 13.67 18.63 0.41
CA GLY A 483 12.97 19.11 -0.78
C GLY A 483 13.83 19.20 -2.05
N ILE A 484 14.89 18.39 -2.19
CA ILE A 484 15.75 18.36 -3.38
C ILE A 484 15.84 16.99 -4.04
N GLY A 485 16.18 17.00 -5.32
CA GLY A 485 16.52 15.80 -6.08
C GLY A 485 18.03 15.64 -6.25
N LEU A 486 18.48 14.38 -6.30
CA LEU A 486 19.86 14.01 -6.53
C LEU A 486 19.94 13.10 -7.77
N ALA A 487 20.68 13.52 -8.80
CA ALA A 487 20.81 12.80 -10.06
C ALA A 487 22.26 12.39 -10.29
N THR A 488 22.54 11.09 -10.31
CA THR A 488 23.92 10.57 -10.47
C THR A 488 24.29 10.22 -11.89
N GLY A 489 23.37 10.42 -12.83
CA GLY A 489 23.56 9.98 -14.22
C GLY A 489 23.51 8.45 -14.37
N GLU A 490 23.69 7.97 -15.61
CA GLU A 490 23.51 6.54 -15.92
C GLU A 490 24.83 5.74 -15.91
N VAL A 491 25.96 6.38 -16.08
CA VAL A 491 27.25 5.71 -16.35
C VAL A 491 28.37 6.07 -15.35
N ASN A 492 28.03 6.72 -14.26
CA ASN A 492 29.01 7.15 -13.23
C ASN A 492 29.17 6.03 -12.18
N ASN A 493 29.98 5.02 -12.47
CA ASN A 493 30.06 3.78 -11.70
C ASN A 493 30.55 3.91 -10.25
N ARG A 494 31.21 5.03 -9.91
CA ARG A 494 31.62 5.32 -8.53
C ARG A 494 30.60 6.12 -7.73
N ALA A 495 29.51 6.55 -8.35
CA ALA A 495 28.57 7.48 -7.74
C ALA A 495 27.79 6.87 -6.57
N VAL A 496 27.64 7.68 -5.51
CA VAL A 496 26.65 7.59 -4.43
C VAL A 496 25.87 8.88 -4.47
N ALA A 497 24.55 8.85 -4.55
CA ALA A 497 23.79 10.11 -4.61
C ALA A 497 23.86 10.86 -3.27
N LEU A 498 23.60 10.18 -2.15
CA LEU A 498 23.70 10.73 -0.81
C LEU A 498 24.54 9.80 0.10
N LEU A 499 25.71 10.26 0.52
CA LEU A 499 26.50 9.59 1.55
C LEU A 499 26.24 10.27 2.90
N TRP A 500 25.54 9.55 3.80
CA TRP A 500 25.07 10.12 5.06
C TRP A 500 25.78 9.54 6.28
N ARG A 501 26.41 10.43 7.04
CA ARG A 501 27.15 10.11 8.26
C ARG A 501 26.80 11.05 9.41
N ALA A 502 25.72 11.82 9.23
CA ALA A 502 25.23 12.77 10.24
C ALA A 502 24.64 12.05 11.46
N GLY A 503 24.52 12.72 12.57
CA GLY A 503 24.12 12.15 13.86
C GLY A 503 22.61 11.97 14.02
N GLU A 504 22.20 11.50 15.22
CA GLU A 504 20.83 11.16 15.57
C GLU A 504 19.81 12.30 15.35
N LYS A 505 20.23 13.56 15.51
CA LYS A 505 19.35 14.73 15.34
C LYS A 505 19.28 15.25 13.90
N SER A 506 19.88 14.59 12.96
CA SER A 506 19.84 14.98 11.55
C SER A 506 18.52 14.60 10.88
N LEU A 507 18.25 15.22 9.71
CA LEU A 507 17.00 14.98 8.97
C LEU A 507 17.29 14.93 7.46
N VAL A 508 16.74 13.93 6.81
CA VAL A 508 16.60 13.85 5.34
C VAL A 508 15.12 13.77 5.04
N ASP A 509 14.56 14.79 4.37
CA ASP A 509 13.12 14.93 4.19
C ASP A 509 12.78 15.31 2.74
N ASP A 510 11.77 14.65 2.15
CA ASP A 510 11.32 14.93 0.79
C ASP A 510 12.48 14.94 -0.24
N VAL A 511 13.33 13.90 -0.18
CA VAL A 511 14.49 13.76 -1.08
C VAL A 511 14.22 12.67 -2.10
N ARG A 512 14.39 13.03 -3.38
CA ARG A 512 14.25 12.10 -4.48
C ARG A 512 15.59 11.75 -5.10
N ILE A 513 15.83 10.46 -5.31
CA ILE A 513 16.90 10.00 -6.17
C ILE A 513 16.35 9.92 -7.60
N GLN A 514 17.00 10.56 -8.55
CA GLN A 514 16.48 10.65 -9.91
C GLN A 514 16.67 9.34 -10.68
N GLY A 515 15.59 8.87 -11.25
CA GLY A 515 15.51 7.65 -12.05
C GLY A 515 14.05 7.26 -12.28
N GLY A 516 13.72 6.59 -13.33
CA GLY A 516 12.39 6.05 -13.63
C GLY A 516 11.19 7.00 -13.52
N HIS A 517 10.01 6.46 -13.65
CA HIS A 517 8.70 7.12 -13.51
C HIS A 517 8.61 8.53 -14.13
N GLY A 518 9.10 8.66 -15.37
CA GLY A 518 9.03 9.93 -16.10
C GLY A 518 9.77 11.09 -15.43
N THR A 519 10.78 10.80 -14.61
CA THR A 519 11.65 11.83 -14.04
C THR A 519 12.15 12.77 -15.13
N ARG A 520 11.90 14.07 -14.96
CA ARG A 520 12.42 15.07 -15.88
C ARG A 520 13.91 15.28 -15.63
N LEU A 521 14.69 15.13 -16.68
CA LEU A 521 16.12 15.41 -16.66
C LEU A 521 16.39 16.88 -17.00
N TYR A 522 17.62 17.32 -16.73
CA TYR A 522 18.11 18.67 -16.98
C TYR A 522 18.05 19.08 -18.47
N ASP A 523 18.10 18.13 -19.39
CA ASP A 523 18.00 18.34 -20.85
C ASP A 523 16.53 18.31 -21.36
N GLY A 524 15.58 18.29 -20.47
CA GLY A 524 14.15 18.25 -20.77
C GLY A 524 13.60 16.89 -21.17
N LYS A 525 14.45 15.89 -21.35
CA LYS A 525 14.02 14.51 -21.60
C LYS A 525 13.48 13.87 -20.32
N ARG A 526 12.77 12.77 -20.49
CA ARG A 526 12.34 11.92 -19.38
C ARG A 526 13.24 10.71 -19.27
N SER A 527 13.71 10.43 -18.07
CA SER A 527 14.41 9.17 -17.78
C SER A 527 13.36 8.07 -17.65
N ASP A 528 13.53 7.02 -18.43
CA ASP A 528 12.75 5.81 -18.31
C ASP A 528 13.66 4.60 -18.47
N PRO A 529 14.34 4.21 -17.40
CA PRO A 529 15.25 3.09 -17.42
C PRO A 529 14.59 1.77 -17.78
N TYR A 530 13.31 1.57 -17.48
CA TYR A 530 12.58 0.33 -17.80
C TYR A 530 12.57 -0.02 -19.29
N GLN A 531 12.47 0.99 -20.16
CA GLN A 531 12.41 0.75 -21.59
C GLN A 531 13.76 0.28 -22.14
N LYS A 532 14.84 0.69 -21.49
CA LYS A 532 16.21 0.33 -21.89
C LYS A 532 16.54 -1.14 -21.61
N THR A 533 16.04 -1.72 -20.53
CA THR A 533 16.26 -3.14 -20.20
C THR A 533 15.63 -4.10 -21.17
N GLY A 534 14.61 -3.69 -21.92
CA GLY A 534 13.99 -4.53 -22.95
C GLY A 534 14.88 -4.82 -24.15
N ASN A 535 15.97 -4.10 -24.36
CA ASN A 535 16.77 -4.10 -25.58
C ASN A 535 18.10 -4.86 -25.46
N TRP A 536 18.38 -5.55 -24.36
CA TRP A 536 19.65 -6.25 -24.12
C TRP A 536 20.89 -5.35 -24.35
N ASP A 537 20.71 -4.04 -24.16
CA ASP A 537 21.79 -3.08 -24.24
C ASP A 537 22.73 -3.28 -23.05
N THR A 538 23.80 -4.03 -23.29
CA THR A 538 24.83 -4.29 -22.28
C THR A 538 25.61 -3.03 -21.87
N THR A 539 25.37 -1.91 -22.50
CA THR A 539 25.96 -0.62 -22.13
C THR A 539 25.14 0.12 -21.06
N ALA A 540 23.85 -0.15 -20.96
CA ALA A 540 22.94 0.37 -19.95
C ALA A 540 22.81 -0.63 -18.78
N TRP A 541 23.74 -0.60 -17.85
CA TRP A 541 23.78 -1.55 -16.74
C TRP A 541 23.14 -0.94 -15.51
N TRP A 542 22.10 -1.53 -15.00
CA TRP A 542 21.26 -1.04 -13.95
C TRP A 542 21.90 -1.00 -12.58
N ASP A 543 22.77 -1.89 -12.22
CA ASP A 543 23.40 -1.94 -10.92
C ASP A 543 24.89 -1.59 -10.92
N ARG A 544 25.26 -0.62 -11.73
CA ARG A 544 26.64 -0.14 -11.88
C ARG A 544 27.13 0.78 -10.79
N GLN A 545 26.21 1.44 -10.09
CA GLN A 545 26.56 2.45 -9.10
C GLN A 545 26.51 1.90 -7.69
N TYR A 546 27.19 2.55 -6.79
CA TYR A 546 27.04 2.35 -5.35
C TYR A 546 25.63 2.71 -4.89
N PRO A 547 25.24 2.42 -3.61
CA PRO A 547 23.87 2.71 -3.16
C PRO A 547 23.43 4.14 -3.42
N SER A 548 22.17 4.33 -3.78
CA SER A 548 21.58 5.65 -3.99
C SER A 548 21.67 6.51 -2.74
N VAL A 549 21.11 6.05 -1.63
CA VAL A 549 21.28 6.62 -0.30
C VAL A 549 22.09 5.65 0.55
N TRP A 550 23.27 6.06 0.97
CA TRP A 550 24.13 5.24 1.80
C TRP A 550 24.39 5.89 3.16
N VAL A 551 23.77 5.34 4.20
CA VAL A 551 24.01 5.72 5.59
C VAL A 551 25.10 4.81 6.16
N THR A 552 26.17 5.39 6.67
CA THR A 552 27.33 4.61 7.17
C THR A 552 28.14 5.37 8.23
N ASP A 553 29.19 4.76 8.75
CA ASP A 553 30.12 5.38 9.68
C ASP A 553 29.44 6.01 10.91
N ASN A 554 28.55 5.26 11.54
CA ASN A 554 27.69 5.73 12.64
C ASN A 554 26.75 6.89 12.26
N GLY A 555 26.35 7.00 10.99
CA GLY A 555 25.26 7.88 10.57
C GLY A 555 23.91 7.38 11.11
N GLY A 556 22.97 8.29 11.30
CA GLY A 556 21.62 8.03 11.79
C GLY A 556 20.71 9.22 11.53
N GLY A 557 19.69 9.39 12.36
CA GLY A 557 18.74 10.50 12.28
C GLY A 557 17.39 10.09 11.68
N THR A 558 16.64 11.08 11.22
CA THR A 558 15.30 10.90 10.67
C THR A 558 15.31 10.97 9.15
N PHE A 559 14.60 10.05 8.51
CA PHE A 559 14.41 9.97 7.06
C PHE A 559 12.92 9.92 6.78
N ASN A 560 12.38 10.90 6.06
CA ASN A 560 10.96 11.00 5.76
C ASN A 560 10.72 11.28 4.27
N GLY A 561 9.79 10.55 3.66
CA GLY A 561 9.40 10.78 2.28
C GLY A 561 10.57 10.62 1.29
N ILE A 562 11.37 9.58 1.46
CA ILE A 562 12.48 9.26 0.55
C ILE A 562 11.96 8.37 -0.58
N TRP A 563 12.23 8.77 -1.82
CA TRP A 563 11.89 7.96 -2.98
C TRP A 563 13.12 7.70 -3.85
N SER A 564 13.47 6.44 -4.00
CA SER A 564 14.55 5.96 -4.85
C SER A 564 14.02 4.97 -5.89
N PRO A 565 13.44 5.46 -7.00
CA PRO A 565 12.91 4.60 -8.06
C PRO A 565 13.92 4.39 -9.17
N SER A 566 14.05 3.17 -9.65
CA SER A 566 14.74 2.83 -10.91
C SER A 566 16.13 3.43 -11.05
N GLY A 567 16.87 3.50 -9.96
CA GLY A 567 18.24 3.96 -9.96
C GLY A 567 19.18 2.94 -10.62
N TYR A 568 20.33 3.41 -11.08
CA TYR A 568 21.41 2.55 -11.57
C TYR A 568 22.25 1.98 -10.44
N ALA A 569 21.80 2.11 -9.21
CA ALA A 569 22.48 1.74 -7.99
C ALA A 569 22.21 0.28 -7.60
N GLN A 570 23.14 -0.29 -6.87
CA GLN A 570 23.01 -1.64 -6.31
C GLN A 570 21.92 -1.75 -5.25
N ALA A 571 21.51 -0.64 -4.65
CA ALA A 571 20.39 -0.56 -3.70
C ALA A 571 19.81 0.85 -3.65
N GLY A 572 18.52 0.96 -3.36
CA GLY A 572 17.84 2.23 -3.16
C GLY A 572 18.24 2.92 -1.85
N PHE A 573 18.18 2.17 -0.75
CA PHE A 573 18.52 2.65 0.58
C PHE A 573 19.43 1.64 1.30
N TYR A 574 20.63 2.03 1.62
CA TYR A 574 21.63 1.17 2.25
C TYR A 574 22.10 1.76 3.57
N VAL A 575 21.96 1.03 4.66
CA VAL A 575 22.48 1.40 5.96
C VAL A 575 23.57 0.41 6.37
N SER A 576 24.73 0.91 6.78
CA SER A 576 25.82 0.05 7.21
C SER A 576 26.60 0.62 8.40
N ASN A 577 27.17 -0.27 9.20
CA ASN A 577 28.13 0.07 10.25
C ASN A 577 27.69 1.23 11.14
N THR A 578 26.49 1.15 11.70
CA THR A 578 25.95 2.20 12.57
C THR A 578 25.22 1.63 13.79
N LYS A 579 25.41 2.33 14.92
CA LYS A 579 24.64 2.13 16.16
C LYS A 579 23.83 3.37 16.53
N THR A 580 24.02 4.47 15.80
CA THR A 580 23.24 5.69 15.97
C THR A 580 21.79 5.41 15.57
N PRO A 581 20.81 5.76 16.41
CA PRO A 581 19.41 5.57 16.12
C PRO A 581 19.00 6.17 14.77
N GLY A 582 18.15 5.43 14.06
CA GLY A 582 17.57 5.88 12.79
C GLY A 582 16.08 5.66 12.77
N HIS A 583 15.34 6.66 12.30
CA HIS A 583 13.89 6.67 12.18
C HIS A 583 13.52 6.91 10.73
N VAL A 584 12.91 5.92 10.11
CA VAL A 584 12.48 5.99 8.72
C VAL A 584 10.95 6.04 8.67
N TYR A 585 10.40 7.12 8.14
CA TYR A 585 8.97 7.33 7.96
C TYR A 585 8.68 7.46 6.48
N GLU A 586 7.88 6.56 5.93
CA GLU A 586 7.54 6.52 4.52
C GLU A 586 8.80 6.54 3.62
N LEU A 587 9.27 5.37 3.30
CA LEU A 587 10.36 5.14 2.37
C LEU A 587 9.84 4.33 1.20
N SER A 588 10.04 4.81 -0.02
CA SER A 588 9.75 4.06 -1.23
C SER A 588 11.06 3.77 -1.96
N ALA A 589 11.48 2.51 -1.98
CA ALA A 589 12.63 2.01 -2.73
C ALA A 589 12.13 1.03 -3.79
N GLU A 590 12.45 1.31 -5.06
CA GLU A 590 11.77 0.67 -6.16
C GLU A 590 12.71 0.36 -7.32
N HIS A 591 12.52 -0.82 -7.94
CA HIS A 591 13.06 -1.15 -9.25
C HIS A 591 14.59 -1.26 -9.32
N HIS A 592 15.23 -1.66 -8.23
CA HIS A 592 16.64 -2.00 -8.20
C HIS A 592 16.83 -3.49 -8.51
N ILE A 593 17.85 -3.83 -9.26
CA ILE A 593 18.07 -5.23 -9.70
C ILE A 593 18.47 -6.16 -8.56
N ARG A 594 19.25 -5.66 -7.59
CA ARG A 594 19.73 -6.52 -6.49
C ARG A 594 18.91 -6.36 -5.22
N ASN A 595 18.84 -5.15 -4.71
CA ASN A 595 18.22 -4.89 -3.42
C ASN A 595 17.51 -3.53 -3.43
N GLU A 596 16.37 -3.46 -2.76
CA GLU A 596 15.72 -2.18 -2.49
C GLU A 596 16.29 -1.54 -1.21
N ILE A 597 16.25 -2.27 -0.09
CA ILE A 597 16.74 -1.82 1.22
C ILE A 597 17.75 -2.82 1.76
N VAL A 598 18.91 -2.34 2.25
CA VAL A 598 19.93 -3.17 2.87
C VAL A 598 20.32 -2.61 4.23
N LEU A 599 20.37 -3.49 5.24
CA LEU A 599 20.95 -3.20 6.56
C LEU A 599 22.13 -4.15 6.78
N ASP A 600 23.32 -3.62 7.04
CA ASP A 600 24.51 -4.43 7.34
C ASP A 600 25.30 -3.86 8.54
N GLY A 601 25.25 -4.55 9.66
CA GLY A 601 25.87 -4.09 10.90
C GLY A 601 25.15 -2.90 11.54
N VAL A 602 23.81 -2.91 11.52
CA VAL A 602 22.95 -1.82 11.96
C VAL A 602 22.29 -2.14 13.29
N GLN A 603 22.20 -1.15 14.19
CA GLN A 603 21.50 -1.29 15.46
C GLN A 603 20.59 -0.09 15.76
N ASN A 604 19.48 -0.34 16.45
CA ASN A 604 18.56 0.67 16.97
C ASN A 604 17.86 1.49 15.87
N TRP A 605 17.37 0.82 14.84
CA TRP A 605 16.65 1.46 13.75
C TRP A 605 15.19 1.04 13.70
N GLU A 606 14.35 1.95 13.22
CA GLU A 606 12.95 1.65 12.92
C GLU A 606 12.58 2.12 11.51
N PHE A 607 11.81 1.28 10.84
CA PHE A 607 11.23 1.54 9.53
C PHE A 607 9.71 1.47 9.68
N LEU A 608 9.04 2.61 9.57
CA LEU A 608 7.59 2.72 9.67
C LEU A 608 7.03 3.10 8.29
N ALA A 609 6.18 2.25 7.76
CA ALA A 609 5.65 2.31 6.39
C ALA A 609 6.72 2.27 5.28
N PRO A 610 7.71 1.36 5.31
CA PRO A 610 8.55 1.16 4.15
C PRO A 610 7.79 0.43 3.05
N GLN A 611 7.98 0.90 1.82
CA GLN A 611 7.45 0.27 0.61
C GLN A 611 8.62 -0.18 -0.27
N THR A 612 8.51 -1.37 -0.85
CA THR A 612 9.43 -1.86 -1.86
C THR A 612 8.65 -2.39 -3.06
N GLU A 613 9.13 -2.06 -4.26
CA GLU A 613 8.51 -2.49 -5.49
C GLU A 613 9.54 -2.97 -6.51
N GLU A 614 9.32 -4.15 -7.06
CA GLU A 614 10.14 -4.67 -8.14
C GLU A 614 9.35 -4.69 -9.45
N GLU A 615 9.79 -3.92 -10.42
CA GLU A 615 9.23 -3.91 -11.77
C GLU A 615 10.25 -4.29 -12.85
N VAL A 616 11.49 -4.49 -12.49
CA VAL A 616 12.58 -4.72 -13.46
C VAL A 616 12.56 -6.16 -13.96
N ARG A 617 12.68 -6.34 -15.27
CA ARG A 617 12.63 -7.67 -15.92
C ARG A 617 13.65 -8.65 -15.34
N ASP A 618 14.83 -8.16 -15.01
CA ASP A 618 15.95 -8.98 -14.54
C ASP A 618 16.05 -9.09 -13.02
N GLY A 619 15.12 -8.46 -12.29
CA GLY A 619 15.02 -8.49 -10.83
C GLY A 619 14.37 -9.75 -10.25
N MET A 620 14.36 -10.86 -11.01
CA MET A 620 13.69 -12.09 -10.56
C MET A 620 14.29 -12.69 -9.28
N ASP A 621 15.56 -12.43 -9.00
CA ASP A 621 16.27 -12.88 -7.81
C ASP A 621 16.57 -11.72 -6.84
N SER A 622 16.02 -10.52 -7.08
CA SER A 622 16.16 -9.36 -6.22
C SER A 622 15.58 -9.61 -4.83
N VAL A 623 16.17 -8.96 -3.84
CA VAL A 623 15.72 -9.01 -2.46
C VAL A 623 15.30 -7.62 -2.03
N SER A 624 14.03 -7.47 -1.72
CA SER A 624 13.49 -6.17 -1.34
C SER A 624 14.09 -5.64 -0.05
N PHE A 625 14.24 -6.49 0.98
CA PHE A 625 14.81 -6.09 2.26
C PHE A 625 15.87 -7.10 2.73
N ASP A 626 17.15 -6.73 2.70
CA ASP A 626 18.27 -7.59 3.11
C ASP A 626 18.86 -7.11 4.45
N ILE A 627 18.77 -7.93 5.49
CA ILE A 627 19.17 -7.61 6.87
C ILE A 627 20.31 -8.52 7.28
N ARG A 628 21.50 -7.95 7.46
CA ARG A 628 22.72 -8.67 7.80
C ARG A 628 23.36 -8.11 9.05
N ASN A 629 23.90 -8.97 9.91
CA ASN A 629 24.72 -8.58 11.06
C ASN A 629 24.08 -7.49 11.94
N SER A 630 22.73 -7.42 11.98
CA SER A 630 21.98 -6.30 12.53
C SER A 630 21.17 -6.72 13.76
N LYS A 631 20.85 -5.74 14.62
CA LYS A 631 20.18 -6.00 15.89
C LYS A 631 19.27 -4.85 16.32
N ASN A 632 18.17 -5.18 17.01
CA ASN A 632 17.20 -4.21 17.52
C ASN A 632 16.65 -3.32 16.41
N ILE A 633 15.94 -3.95 15.48
CA ILE A 633 15.30 -3.31 14.33
C ILE A 633 13.80 -3.51 14.43
N LEU A 634 13.03 -2.44 14.24
CA LEU A 634 11.57 -2.49 14.07
C LEU A 634 11.23 -2.22 12.61
N ILE A 635 10.41 -3.09 12.01
CA ILE A 635 9.84 -2.91 10.68
C ILE A 635 8.32 -3.03 10.82
N ALA A 636 7.62 -1.91 10.60
CA ALA A 636 6.18 -1.83 10.79
C ALA A 636 5.47 -1.29 9.55
N ASN A 637 4.27 -1.81 9.24
CA ASN A 637 3.52 -1.51 8.04
C ASN A 637 4.37 -1.67 6.76
N TYR A 638 5.11 -2.77 6.67
CA TYR A 638 5.94 -3.06 5.51
C TYR A 638 5.11 -3.61 4.36
N HIS A 639 5.17 -2.93 3.23
CA HIS A 639 4.51 -3.31 2.00
C HIS A 639 5.53 -3.65 0.91
N ALA A 640 5.56 -4.92 0.50
CA ALA A 640 6.43 -5.41 -0.57
C ALA A 640 5.62 -6.02 -1.70
N TYR A 641 5.88 -5.61 -2.94
CA TYR A 641 5.23 -6.22 -4.10
C TYR A 641 6.16 -6.30 -5.31
N ARG A 642 5.77 -7.16 -6.26
CA ARG A 642 6.50 -7.38 -7.51
C ARG A 642 5.57 -7.28 -8.69
N VAL A 643 5.97 -6.49 -9.66
CA VAL A 643 5.28 -6.35 -10.96
C VAL A 643 6.25 -6.63 -12.12
N THR A 644 7.33 -7.35 -11.84
CA THR A 644 8.33 -7.70 -12.85
C THR A 644 7.71 -8.50 -14.01
N ARG A 645 8.31 -8.49 -15.16
CA ARG A 645 7.86 -9.27 -16.32
C ARG A 645 8.38 -10.71 -16.32
N SER A 646 9.08 -11.10 -15.27
CA SER A 646 9.54 -12.48 -15.08
C SER A 646 8.42 -13.33 -14.51
N ILE A 647 8.22 -14.52 -15.01
CA ILE A 647 7.29 -15.51 -14.44
C ILE A 647 7.91 -16.35 -13.33
N LYS A 648 9.22 -16.19 -13.07
CA LYS A 648 9.89 -16.83 -11.95
C LYS A 648 9.62 -16.05 -10.67
N PRO A 649 9.07 -16.65 -9.62
CA PRO A 649 8.93 -15.99 -8.31
C PRO A 649 10.31 -15.77 -7.71
N ALA A 650 10.49 -14.64 -6.99
CA ALA A 650 11.66 -14.47 -6.14
C ALA A 650 11.53 -15.29 -4.87
N LEU A 651 12.66 -15.72 -4.31
CA LEU A 651 12.67 -16.60 -3.13
C LEU A 651 11.97 -15.97 -1.93
N SER A 652 12.25 -14.70 -1.63
CA SER A 652 11.60 -13.99 -0.51
C SER A 652 11.71 -12.48 -0.63
N ALA A 653 10.76 -11.77 -0.04
CA ALA A 653 10.80 -10.31 0.07
C ALA A 653 11.91 -9.85 1.02
N ALA A 654 12.11 -10.53 2.13
CA ALA A 654 13.17 -10.21 3.07
C ALA A 654 14.12 -11.38 3.31
N LYS A 655 15.41 -11.09 3.48
CA LYS A 655 16.44 -12.02 3.94
C LYS A 655 17.04 -11.56 5.26
N ILE A 656 17.31 -12.51 6.15
CA ILE A 656 17.96 -12.25 7.43
C ILE A 656 19.20 -13.14 7.52
N THR A 657 20.35 -12.53 7.81
CA THR A 657 21.63 -13.22 7.99
C THR A 657 22.31 -12.72 9.25
N ASN A 658 22.74 -13.61 10.15
CA ASN A 658 23.50 -13.28 11.37
C ASN A 658 22.92 -12.10 12.17
N SER A 659 21.62 -12.01 12.30
CA SER A 659 20.92 -10.89 12.94
C SER A 659 20.08 -11.37 14.13
N SER A 660 19.67 -10.45 15.00
CA SER A 660 18.82 -10.75 16.15
C SER A 660 17.93 -9.58 16.53
N ASP A 661 16.90 -9.85 17.31
CA ASP A 661 15.97 -8.84 17.82
C ASP A 661 15.38 -7.96 16.70
N ILE A 662 14.89 -8.61 15.64
CA ILE A 662 14.18 -7.97 14.55
C ILE A 662 12.69 -8.16 14.77
N ARG A 663 11.97 -7.06 14.93
CA ARG A 663 10.52 -7.04 15.15
C ARG A 663 9.80 -6.66 13.87
N PHE A 664 8.96 -7.55 13.38
CA PHE A 664 8.06 -7.27 12.27
C PHE A 664 6.64 -7.03 12.79
N ARG A 665 6.02 -5.95 12.34
CA ARG A 665 4.66 -5.55 12.67
C ARG A 665 3.91 -5.20 11.39
N ASN A 666 2.71 -5.75 11.20
CA ASN A 666 1.88 -5.48 10.04
C ASN A 666 2.65 -5.59 8.71
N VAL A 667 2.89 -6.80 8.27
CA VAL A 667 3.60 -7.09 7.02
C VAL A 667 2.62 -7.50 5.95
N ALA A 668 2.73 -6.89 4.78
CA ALA A 668 1.97 -7.23 3.59
C ALA A 668 2.91 -7.47 2.41
N VAL A 669 3.22 -8.73 2.15
CA VAL A 669 4.01 -9.16 1.01
C VAL A 669 3.07 -9.64 -0.09
N ASN A 670 3.30 -9.21 -1.32
CA ASN A 670 2.40 -9.46 -2.46
C ASN A 670 1.03 -8.78 -2.32
N GLY A 671 0.98 -7.69 -1.58
CA GLY A 671 -0.26 -6.98 -1.28
C GLY A 671 -0.83 -6.20 -2.46
N GLU A 672 -0.33 -6.35 -3.69
CA GLU A 672 -0.83 -5.57 -4.80
C GLU A 672 -1.41 -6.40 -5.95
N SER A 673 -2.39 -5.85 -6.59
CA SER A 673 -3.25 -6.36 -7.65
C SER A 673 -4.09 -7.55 -7.23
N GLY A 674 -5.30 -7.38 -7.05
CA GLY A 674 -6.03 -8.41 -6.61
C GLY A 674 -7.40 -8.60 -7.10
N PHE A 675 -8.04 -9.41 -6.37
CA PHE A 675 -9.40 -9.75 -6.57
C PHE A 675 -10.07 -9.65 -5.22
N ALA A 676 -11.14 -8.89 -5.13
CA ALA A 676 -12.12 -9.23 -4.14
C ALA A 676 -12.93 -10.39 -4.69
N THR A 677 -13.31 -11.28 -3.85
CA THR A 677 -14.28 -12.30 -4.18
C THR A 677 -15.64 -11.86 -3.68
N CYS A 678 -16.60 -11.85 -4.58
CA CYS A 678 -17.94 -11.45 -4.28
C CYS A 678 -18.90 -12.64 -4.44
N ASP A 679 -19.84 -12.80 -3.51
CA ASP A 679 -20.94 -13.75 -3.57
C ASP A 679 -22.27 -13.05 -3.21
N GLU A 680 -23.33 -13.80 -3.01
CA GLU A 680 -24.63 -13.28 -2.64
C GLU A 680 -24.68 -12.55 -1.29
N ASN A 681 -23.69 -12.75 -0.44
CA ASN A 681 -23.57 -12.09 0.86
C ASN A 681 -22.68 -10.83 0.82
N GLY A 682 -22.09 -10.54 -0.32
CA GLY A 682 -21.21 -9.41 -0.52
C GLY A 682 -19.79 -9.77 -0.95
N CYS A 683 -18.99 -8.75 -1.12
CA CYS A 683 -17.57 -8.92 -1.37
C CYS A 683 -16.81 -8.85 -0.05
N THR A 684 -15.81 -9.71 0.06
CA THR A 684 -14.83 -9.56 1.11
C THR A 684 -13.84 -8.47 0.77
N THR A 685 -13.01 -8.18 1.75
CA THR A 685 -11.96 -7.18 1.66
C THR A 685 -11.16 -7.34 0.38
N TYR A 686 -10.94 -6.25 -0.23
CA TYR A 686 -10.26 -6.09 -1.47
C TYR A 686 -8.74 -6.16 -1.34
N LEU A 687 -8.13 -7.06 -2.08
CA LEU A 687 -6.70 -7.21 -2.16
C LEU A 687 -6.18 -7.03 -3.55
N ARG A 688 -5.06 -6.34 -3.63
CA ARG A 688 -4.17 -6.42 -4.76
C ARG A 688 -3.10 -7.47 -4.46
N ALA A 689 -3.07 -8.55 -5.19
CA ALA A 689 -1.98 -9.52 -5.12
C ALA A 689 -0.97 -9.22 -6.22
N SER A 690 0.31 -9.36 -5.93
CA SER A 690 1.38 -9.21 -6.91
C SER A 690 1.16 -10.14 -8.10
N LYS A 691 1.42 -9.64 -9.30
CA LYS A 691 1.38 -10.46 -10.52
C LYS A 691 2.45 -11.53 -10.52
N TYR A 692 3.56 -11.26 -9.82
CA TYR A 692 4.74 -12.10 -9.75
C TYR A 692 5.17 -12.20 -8.29
N PRO A 693 4.52 -13.09 -7.52
CA PRO A 693 4.68 -13.11 -6.07
C PRO A 693 6.05 -13.58 -5.62
N TYR A 694 6.36 -13.30 -4.38
CA TYR A 694 7.45 -13.95 -3.66
C TYR A 694 7.04 -15.34 -3.18
N GLU A 695 7.97 -16.30 -3.17
CA GLU A 695 7.75 -17.61 -2.55
C GLU A 695 7.46 -17.49 -1.05
N ASN A 696 8.25 -16.70 -0.37
CA ASN A 696 8.19 -16.52 1.07
C ASN A 696 8.18 -15.03 1.44
N ALA A 697 7.67 -14.68 2.61
CA ALA A 697 7.86 -13.35 3.14
C ALA A 697 9.30 -13.14 3.61
N ILE A 698 9.83 -14.08 4.39
CA ILE A 698 11.15 -13.97 4.99
C ILE A 698 11.92 -15.29 4.81
N THR A 699 13.21 -15.19 4.47
CA THR A 699 14.17 -16.29 4.55
C THR A 699 15.25 -15.95 5.57
N ASP A 700 15.38 -16.79 6.61
CA ASP A 700 16.52 -16.80 7.51
C ASP A 700 17.61 -17.69 6.92
N VAL A 701 18.64 -17.06 6.39
CA VAL A 701 19.77 -17.73 5.73
C VAL A 701 20.63 -18.47 6.74
N THR A 702 20.78 -17.90 7.94
CA THR A 702 21.61 -18.46 9.01
C THR A 702 21.06 -19.78 9.54
N ASN A 703 19.78 -19.84 9.83
CA ASN A 703 19.13 -21.02 10.40
C ASN A 703 18.45 -21.91 9.33
N LYS A 704 18.48 -21.51 8.04
CA LYS A 704 17.83 -22.19 6.91
C LYS A 704 16.33 -22.38 7.12
N LEU A 705 15.66 -21.36 7.63
CA LEU A 705 14.23 -21.34 7.92
C LEU A 705 13.51 -20.29 7.08
N GLN A 706 12.20 -20.43 6.93
CA GLN A 706 11.39 -19.57 6.09
C GLN A 706 10.08 -19.20 6.78
N VAL A 707 9.63 -17.97 6.59
CA VAL A 707 8.27 -17.51 6.84
C VAL A 707 7.54 -17.51 5.51
N ARG A 708 6.58 -18.38 5.34
CA ARG A 708 5.81 -18.54 4.09
C ARG A 708 4.52 -17.75 4.07
N GLU A 709 4.00 -17.38 5.23
CA GLU A 709 2.89 -16.45 5.36
C GLU A 709 3.31 -15.10 4.79
N ARG A 710 2.57 -14.63 3.77
CA ARG A 710 2.86 -13.37 3.07
C ARG A 710 2.25 -12.16 3.77
N GLN A 711 1.38 -12.40 4.75
CA GLN A 711 0.71 -11.36 5.50
C GLN A 711 0.55 -11.78 6.95
N PHE A 712 1.01 -10.94 7.85
CA PHE A 712 0.93 -11.21 9.29
C PHE A 712 1.07 -9.91 10.11
N ALA A 713 0.45 -9.91 11.28
CA ALA A 713 0.46 -8.75 12.19
C ALA A 713 1.68 -8.70 13.09
N LEU A 714 2.27 -9.86 13.44
CA LEU A 714 3.37 -9.92 14.38
C LEU A 714 4.31 -11.10 14.13
N PHE A 715 5.61 -10.78 14.09
CA PHE A 715 6.69 -11.74 14.14
C PHE A 715 7.91 -11.15 14.86
N ASP A 716 8.38 -11.80 15.91
CA ASP A 716 9.59 -11.43 16.65
C ASP A 716 10.73 -12.43 16.35
N TYR A 717 11.70 -11.96 15.57
CA TYR A 717 12.88 -12.74 15.24
C TYR A 717 13.99 -12.52 16.28
N THR A 718 14.32 -13.56 17.02
CA THR A 718 15.30 -13.49 18.13
C THR A 718 16.73 -13.82 17.72
N GLY A 719 16.93 -14.34 16.51
CA GLY A 719 18.25 -14.83 16.04
C GLY A 719 18.58 -16.27 16.50
N LYS A 720 17.90 -16.78 17.50
CA LYS A 720 18.02 -18.17 17.99
C LYS A 720 16.72 -18.92 17.72
N GLN A 721 16.37 -19.02 16.48
CA GLN A 721 15.17 -19.76 16.12
C GLN A 721 15.53 -21.24 16.02
N THR A 722 15.08 -22.01 16.98
CA THR A 722 14.90 -23.45 16.75
C THR A 722 13.69 -23.60 15.85
N ALA A 723 13.79 -24.43 14.81
CA ALA A 723 12.59 -24.93 14.17
C ALA A 723 11.66 -25.39 15.30
N SER A 724 10.45 -24.85 15.34
CA SER A 724 9.43 -25.40 16.23
C SER A 724 9.43 -26.90 16.03
N PRO A 725 9.40 -27.73 17.10
CA PRO A 725 9.26 -29.16 16.88
C PRO A 725 8.06 -29.28 15.94
N ALA A 726 8.34 -29.78 14.74
CA ALA A 726 7.33 -29.92 13.70
C ALA A 726 6.17 -30.63 14.36
N ALA A 727 4.99 -30.06 14.34
CA ALA A 727 3.79 -30.89 14.48
C ALA A 727 4.03 -32.01 13.46
N SER A 728 4.17 -33.25 13.93
CA SER A 728 4.67 -34.35 13.11
C SER A 728 4.02 -34.30 11.75
N THR A 729 4.81 -34.21 10.69
CA THR A 729 4.26 -34.19 9.34
C THR A 729 3.36 -35.40 9.19
N ALA A 730 2.13 -35.19 8.77
CA ALA A 730 1.12 -36.24 8.66
C ALA A 730 1.50 -37.32 7.64
N ALA A 731 2.39 -36.95 6.70
CA ALA A 731 2.93 -37.86 5.68
C ALA A 731 4.32 -37.41 5.21
N LYS A 732 5.13 -38.35 4.79
CA LYS A 732 6.42 -38.09 4.12
C LYS A 732 6.15 -37.59 2.70
N VAL A 733 6.91 -36.62 2.27
CA VAL A 733 6.86 -36.06 0.93
C VAL A 733 8.09 -36.50 0.15
N ASP A 734 7.87 -37.11 -0.98
CA ASP A 734 8.92 -37.52 -1.92
C ASP A 734 8.88 -36.60 -3.18
N MET A 735 10.04 -36.18 -3.64
CA MET A 735 10.17 -35.48 -4.91
C MET A 735 10.10 -36.51 -6.05
N LEU A 736 9.18 -36.31 -7.00
CA LEU A 736 9.02 -37.22 -8.14
C LEU A 736 9.81 -36.73 -9.34
N GLU A 737 9.70 -35.45 -9.67
CA GLU A 737 10.36 -34.82 -10.82
C GLU A 737 10.71 -33.37 -10.47
N ASP A 738 11.74 -32.84 -11.12
CA ASP A 738 12.15 -31.44 -11.02
C ASP A 738 12.59 -30.84 -12.36
N GLY A 739 13.11 -29.63 -12.36
CA GLY A 739 13.63 -28.97 -13.56
C GLY A 739 12.57 -28.22 -14.36
N PHE A 740 11.36 -28.10 -13.87
CA PHE A 740 10.33 -27.29 -14.49
C PHE A 740 10.56 -25.81 -14.24
N TYR A 741 9.96 -25.00 -15.10
CA TYR A 741 10.02 -23.54 -14.92
C TYR A 741 8.85 -23.01 -14.07
N SER A 742 7.62 -23.41 -14.40
CA SER A 742 6.43 -23.03 -13.62
C SER A 742 5.28 -24.00 -13.87
N ILE A 743 5.14 -24.99 -12.99
CA ILE A 743 4.09 -26.01 -13.17
C ILE A 743 2.81 -25.63 -12.43
N ALA A 744 1.70 -25.95 -13.06
CA ALA A 744 0.34 -25.75 -12.54
C ALA A 744 -0.70 -26.51 -13.38
N GLY A 745 -1.97 -26.33 -13.04
CA GLY A 745 -3.08 -26.82 -13.83
C GLY A 745 -3.18 -28.35 -13.88
N ALA A 746 -3.24 -29.00 -12.72
CA ALA A 746 -3.26 -30.45 -12.62
C ALA A 746 -4.64 -31.05 -12.80
N ALA A 747 -4.69 -32.23 -13.43
CA ALA A 747 -5.85 -33.10 -13.53
C ALA A 747 -5.42 -34.57 -13.42
N VAL A 748 -6.33 -35.46 -13.01
CA VAL A 748 -6.06 -36.89 -12.85
C VAL A 748 -7.15 -37.69 -13.58
N ASP A 749 -6.74 -38.71 -14.36
CA ASP A 749 -7.65 -39.60 -15.06
C ASP A 749 -8.22 -40.73 -14.16
N SER A 750 -9.10 -41.53 -14.70
CA SER A 750 -9.73 -42.65 -13.99
C SER A 750 -8.74 -43.69 -13.47
N LYS A 751 -7.57 -43.80 -14.09
CA LYS A 751 -6.47 -44.72 -13.72
C LYS A 751 -5.51 -44.14 -12.70
N GLY A 752 -5.71 -42.85 -12.32
CA GLY A 752 -4.85 -42.15 -11.36
C GLY A 752 -3.60 -41.53 -11.95
N ARG A 753 -3.48 -41.45 -13.29
CA ARG A 753 -2.40 -40.76 -13.98
C ARG A 753 -2.58 -39.26 -13.81
N LEU A 754 -1.51 -38.58 -13.42
CA LEU A 754 -1.47 -37.10 -13.31
C LEU A 754 -1.21 -36.48 -14.66
N TYR A 755 -1.91 -35.41 -14.96
CA TYR A 755 -1.61 -34.46 -16.05
C TYR A 755 -1.35 -33.07 -15.45
N PHE A 756 -0.39 -32.32 -15.98
CA PHE A 756 -0.07 -30.98 -15.52
C PHE A 756 0.66 -30.18 -16.61
N ILE A 757 0.76 -28.88 -16.40
CA ILE A 757 1.29 -27.92 -17.37
C ILE A 757 2.61 -27.33 -16.86
N ASP A 758 3.63 -27.18 -17.72
CA ASP A 758 4.64 -26.15 -17.56
C ASP A 758 4.20 -24.92 -18.37
N ARG A 759 3.76 -23.88 -17.67
CA ARG A 759 3.18 -22.71 -18.31
C ARG A 759 4.19 -21.91 -19.14
N HIS A 760 5.46 -21.94 -18.82
CA HIS A 760 6.49 -21.21 -19.55
C HIS A 760 6.73 -21.80 -20.94
N PHE A 761 6.90 -23.12 -21.00
CA PHE A 761 7.13 -23.82 -22.25
C PHE A 761 5.84 -24.28 -22.94
N LYS A 762 4.67 -24.06 -22.28
CA LYS A 762 3.35 -24.45 -22.80
C LYS A 762 3.19 -25.96 -23.01
N HIS A 763 4.02 -26.76 -22.35
CA HIS A 763 3.95 -28.21 -22.40
C HIS A 763 2.86 -28.74 -21.46
N ILE A 764 2.17 -29.78 -21.94
CA ILE A 764 1.31 -30.61 -21.10
C ILE A 764 2.03 -31.93 -20.89
N PHE A 765 2.28 -32.26 -19.63
CA PHE A 765 2.93 -33.49 -19.21
C PHE A 765 1.91 -34.45 -18.60
N SER A 766 2.28 -35.76 -18.62
CA SER A 766 1.69 -36.74 -17.74
C SER A 766 2.74 -37.42 -16.90
N TRP A 767 2.35 -37.90 -15.75
CA TRP A 767 3.17 -38.67 -14.84
C TRP A 767 2.39 -39.86 -14.28
N ALA A 768 3.01 -41.06 -14.34
CA ALA A 768 2.52 -42.27 -13.66
C ALA A 768 3.73 -43.05 -13.14
N ARG A 769 3.55 -43.75 -12.02
CA ARG A 769 4.66 -44.42 -11.33
C ARG A 769 5.43 -45.42 -12.21
N ASP A 770 4.73 -46.16 -13.09
CA ASP A 770 5.25 -47.17 -13.97
C ASP A 770 5.81 -46.64 -15.30
N GLU A 771 5.44 -45.38 -15.65
CA GLU A 771 5.81 -44.80 -16.92
C GLU A 771 6.73 -43.57 -16.79
N GLY A 772 6.83 -42.97 -15.60
CA GLY A 772 7.54 -41.73 -15.37
C GLY A 772 6.89 -40.54 -16.08
N LEU A 773 7.69 -39.50 -16.33
CA LEU A 773 7.28 -38.27 -17.01
C LEU A 773 7.19 -38.44 -18.53
N LYS A 774 6.08 -37.99 -19.12
CA LYS A 774 5.89 -37.99 -20.60
C LYS A 774 5.30 -36.66 -21.05
N VAL A 775 5.70 -36.21 -22.23
CA VAL A 775 5.04 -35.10 -22.91
C VAL A 775 3.75 -35.60 -23.56
N VAL A 776 2.63 -35.00 -23.23
CA VAL A 776 1.31 -35.30 -23.81
C VAL A 776 1.02 -34.37 -24.98
N SER A 777 1.38 -33.10 -24.86
CA SER A 777 1.23 -32.08 -25.91
C SER A 777 2.22 -30.97 -25.74
N ASP A 778 2.80 -30.55 -26.87
CA ASP A 778 3.64 -29.35 -27.00
C ASP A 778 3.02 -28.33 -27.98
N HIS A 779 1.74 -28.51 -28.29
CA HIS A 779 1.01 -27.55 -29.11
C HIS A 779 0.91 -26.18 -28.45
N PRO A 780 1.00 -25.09 -29.22
CA PRO A 780 0.98 -23.73 -28.67
C PRO A 780 -0.43 -23.29 -28.22
N LEU A 781 -1.09 -24.13 -27.39
CA LEU A 781 -2.45 -23.89 -26.89
C LEU A 781 -2.51 -22.82 -25.82
N ASP A 782 -1.35 -22.35 -25.34
CA ASP A 782 -1.27 -21.41 -24.20
C ASP A 782 -2.05 -21.89 -22.97
N PRO A 783 -1.78 -23.13 -22.51
CA PRO A 783 -2.58 -23.76 -21.47
C PRO A 783 -2.37 -23.10 -20.12
N ILE A 784 -3.44 -22.95 -19.34
CA ILE A 784 -3.42 -22.36 -17.98
C ILE A 784 -3.96 -23.30 -16.91
N ASN A 785 -4.89 -24.21 -17.26
CA ASN A 785 -5.40 -25.19 -16.33
C ASN A 785 -5.93 -26.42 -17.09
N LEU A 786 -6.08 -27.55 -16.39
CA LEU A 786 -6.55 -28.82 -16.93
C LEU A 786 -7.71 -29.35 -16.10
N ALA A 787 -8.61 -30.08 -16.77
CA ALA A 787 -9.62 -30.92 -16.14
C ALA A 787 -9.73 -32.24 -16.94
N VAL A 788 -10.21 -33.27 -16.29
CA VAL A 788 -10.51 -34.58 -16.93
C VAL A 788 -12.00 -34.88 -16.70
N ASP A 789 -12.71 -35.26 -17.75
CA ASP A 789 -14.09 -35.70 -17.65
C ASP A 789 -14.19 -37.20 -17.27
N GLY A 790 -15.40 -37.67 -17.05
CA GLY A 790 -15.68 -39.06 -16.65
C GLY A 790 -15.28 -40.13 -17.67
N SER A 791 -14.98 -39.71 -18.91
CA SER A 791 -14.53 -40.58 -20.02
C SER A 791 -13.03 -40.42 -20.32
N ASP A 792 -12.27 -39.80 -19.42
CA ASP A 792 -10.84 -39.53 -19.57
C ASP A 792 -10.50 -38.66 -20.79
N ASN A 793 -11.38 -37.71 -21.13
CA ASN A 793 -11.00 -36.66 -22.04
C ASN A 793 -10.33 -35.52 -21.24
N LEU A 794 -9.21 -35.04 -21.73
CA LEU A 794 -8.47 -33.93 -21.12
C LEU A 794 -9.00 -32.60 -21.67
N MET A 795 -9.56 -31.80 -20.79
CA MET A 795 -9.98 -30.43 -21.07
C MET A 795 -8.81 -29.49 -20.78
N VAL A 796 -8.50 -28.62 -21.72
CA VAL A 796 -7.42 -27.64 -21.59
C VAL A 796 -8.01 -26.24 -21.62
N LEU A 797 -7.93 -25.54 -20.52
CA LEU A 797 -8.25 -24.12 -20.46
C LEU A 797 -7.06 -23.32 -20.97
N SER A 798 -7.31 -22.47 -21.96
CA SER A 798 -6.29 -21.69 -22.67
C SER A 798 -6.49 -20.20 -22.46
N SER A 799 -5.41 -19.44 -22.41
CA SER A 799 -5.40 -17.99 -22.45
C SER A 799 -5.27 -17.40 -23.86
N ALA A 800 -5.24 -18.23 -24.90
CA ALA A 800 -5.14 -17.77 -26.28
C ALA A 800 -6.42 -17.03 -26.73
N GLY A 801 -6.25 -15.93 -27.46
CA GLY A 801 -7.34 -15.14 -27.99
C GLY A 801 -7.82 -14.04 -27.03
N LYS A 802 -8.95 -13.38 -27.40
CA LYS A 802 -9.56 -12.33 -26.60
C LYS A 802 -10.39 -12.86 -25.42
N GLU A 803 -10.82 -14.10 -25.52
CA GLU A 803 -11.64 -14.80 -24.52
C GLU A 803 -11.02 -16.17 -24.26
N ALA A 804 -11.22 -16.74 -23.09
CA ALA A 804 -10.74 -18.06 -22.77
C ALA A 804 -11.32 -19.10 -23.73
N THR A 805 -10.45 -20.00 -24.18
CA THR A 805 -10.82 -21.11 -25.03
C THR A 805 -10.64 -22.41 -24.26
N VAL A 806 -11.59 -23.31 -24.38
CA VAL A 806 -11.49 -24.67 -23.84
C VAL A 806 -11.25 -25.64 -25.01
N TYR A 807 -10.14 -26.36 -24.93
CA TYR A 807 -9.84 -27.44 -25.86
C TYR A 807 -10.12 -28.79 -25.20
N SER A 808 -10.43 -29.77 -26.02
CA SER A 808 -10.50 -31.18 -25.60
C SER A 808 -9.49 -32.01 -26.40
N LEU A 809 -8.83 -32.92 -25.73
CA LEU A 809 -8.02 -33.94 -26.37
C LEU A 809 -8.17 -35.30 -25.64
N LYS A 810 -7.97 -36.42 -26.36
CA LYS A 810 -7.92 -37.77 -25.78
C LYS A 810 -6.48 -38.21 -25.60
N PRO A 811 -5.92 -38.18 -24.37
CA PRO A 811 -4.53 -38.62 -24.16
C PRO A 811 -4.31 -40.10 -24.51
N GLY A 812 -3.11 -40.42 -25.00
CA GLY A 812 -2.70 -41.79 -25.28
C GLY A 812 -3.32 -42.41 -26.55
N VAL A 813 -4.11 -41.66 -27.31
CA VAL A 813 -4.63 -42.09 -28.62
C VAL A 813 -3.74 -41.51 -29.73
N PRO A 814 -2.94 -42.31 -30.46
CA PRO A 814 -2.11 -41.79 -31.55
C PRO A 814 -2.97 -41.05 -32.60
N GLY A 815 -2.55 -39.83 -32.94
CA GLY A 815 -3.27 -39.01 -33.91
C GLY A 815 -4.57 -38.36 -33.40
N ALA A 816 -4.86 -38.44 -32.11
CA ALA A 816 -5.99 -37.71 -31.51
C ALA A 816 -5.87 -36.22 -31.75
N GLN A 817 -6.89 -35.65 -32.37
CA GLN A 817 -6.90 -34.23 -32.68
C GLN A 817 -7.36 -33.42 -31.47
N VAL A 818 -6.76 -32.25 -31.31
CA VAL A 818 -7.25 -31.23 -30.39
C VAL A 818 -8.47 -30.60 -31.02
N SER A 819 -9.57 -30.57 -30.29
CA SER A 819 -10.83 -29.96 -30.69
C SER A 819 -11.19 -28.79 -29.76
N VAL A 820 -11.81 -27.75 -30.31
CA VAL A 820 -12.34 -26.64 -29.53
C VAL A 820 -13.72 -26.98 -28.99
N ILE A 821 -13.92 -26.87 -27.70
CA ILE A 821 -15.27 -26.93 -27.11
C ILE A 821 -15.90 -25.55 -27.23
N GLN A 822 -16.97 -25.48 -28.02
CA GLN A 822 -17.74 -24.25 -28.16
C GLN A 822 -18.64 -24.02 -26.95
N PRO A 823 -18.71 -22.79 -26.42
CA PRO A 823 -19.69 -22.50 -25.39
C PRO A 823 -21.13 -22.61 -25.93
N THR A 824 -22.01 -23.27 -25.18
CA THR A 824 -23.40 -23.51 -25.59
C THR A 824 -24.31 -22.36 -25.24
N ALA A 825 -24.04 -21.64 -24.17
CA ALA A 825 -24.85 -20.53 -23.70
C ALA A 825 -24.05 -19.54 -22.84
N VAL A 826 -24.59 -18.33 -22.71
CA VAL A 826 -24.17 -17.36 -21.68
C VAL A 826 -25.26 -17.38 -20.62
N SER A 827 -25.00 -17.99 -19.49
CA SER A 827 -25.91 -18.06 -18.37
C SER A 827 -25.49 -17.12 -17.24
N ALA A 828 -26.45 -16.56 -16.52
CA ALA A 828 -26.18 -15.94 -15.23
C ALA A 828 -25.98 -17.05 -14.20
N ARG A 829 -24.91 -16.99 -13.43
CA ARG A 829 -24.72 -17.87 -12.26
C ARG A 829 -25.22 -17.13 -11.03
N PRO A 830 -26.42 -17.36 -10.55
CA PRO A 830 -26.81 -16.93 -9.22
C PRO A 830 -25.93 -17.68 -8.23
N ASN A 831 -25.52 -17.07 -7.17
CA ASN A 831 -24.79 -17.69 -6.06
C ASN A 831 -23.37 -18.23 -6.44
N ALA A 832 -22.83 -17.90 -7.60
CA ALA A 832 -21.45 -18.24 -7.90
C ALA A 832 -20.52 -17.20 -7.26
N ARG A 833 -19.49 -17.67 -6.55
CA ARG A 833 -18.42 -16.78 -6.13
C ARG A 833 -17.65 -16.34 -7.37
N VAL A 834 -17.51 -15.05 -7.53
CA VAL A 834 -16.90 -14.43 -8.70
C VAL A 834 -15.72 -13.62 -8.27
N ALA A 835 -14.58 -13.85 -8.88
CA ALA A 835 -13.45 -12.96 -8.72
C ALA A 835 -13.68 -11.71 -9.57
N VAL A 836 -13.51 -10.55 -8.98
CA VAL A 836 -13.65 -9.29 -9.68
C VAL A 836 -12.47 -9.12 -10.64
N PRO A 837 -12.68 -8.78 -11.91
CA PRO A 837 -11.62 -8.65 -12.89
C PRO A 837 -10.63 -7.55 -12.48
N VAL A 838 -9.34 -7.73 -12.79
CA VAL A 838 -8.29 -6.73 -12.52
C VAL A 838 -8.65 -5.35 -13.10
N ASN A 839 -9.22 -5.33 -14.32
CA ASN A 839 -9.66 -4.07 -14.93
C ASN A 839 -10.79 -3.36 -14.18
N PHE A 840 -11.63 -4.11 -13.49
CA PHE A 840 -12.65 -3.53 -12.62
C PHE A 840 -11.99 -2.81 -11.45
N TRP A 841 -10.96 -3.38 -10.86
CA TRP A 841 -10.23 -2.80 -9.75
C TRP A 841 -9.50 -1.52 -10.12
N GLN A 842 -8.82 -1.49 -11.26
CA GLN A 842 -8.17 -0.28 -11.74
C GLN A 842 -9.18 0.87 -11.89
N ASN A 843 -10.41 0.57 -12.28
CA ASN A 843 -11.48 1.56 -12.33
C ASN A 843 -12.04 1.88 -10.95
N ALA A 844 -12.21 0.86 -10.10
CA ALA A 844 -12.75 1.02 -8.75
C ALA A 844 -11.79 1.77 -7.81
N GLU A 845 -10.48 1.65 -8.03
CA GLU A 845 -9.47 2.37 -7.24
C GLU A 845 -9.62 3.88 -7.27
N PHE A 846 -10.15 4.39 -8.35
CA PHE A 846 -10.25 5.83 -8.60
C PHE A 846 -11.69 6.34 -8.45
N GLN A 847 -12.62 5.49 -8.00
CA GLN A 847 -14.00 5.89 -7.72
C GLN A 847 -14.18 6.14 -6.23
N ASP A 848 -14.99 7.13 -5.91
CA ASP A 848 -15.48 7.31 -4.54
C ASP A 848 -16.53 6.23 -4.24
N HIS A 849 -16.27 5.41 -3.25
CA HIS A 849 -17.18 4.34 -2.82
C HIS A 849 -18.14 4.77 -1.71
N LEU A 850 -17.93 5.97 -1.20
CA LEU A 850 -18.83 6.55 -0.20
C LEU A 850 -20.18 6.87 -0.84
N ASN A 851 -21.27 6.35 -0.27
CA ASN A 851 -22.59 6.80 -0.63
C ASN A 851 -22.81 8.24 -0.08
N PRO A 852 -22.96 9.24 -0.93
CA PRO A 852 -23.00 10.64 -0.50
C PRO A 852 -24.29 11.00 0.27
N GLU A 853 -25.32 10.15 0.28
CA GLU A 853 -26.59 10.39 1.01
C GLU A 853 -26.56 9.77 2.41
N THR A 854 -26.01 8.55 2.53
CA THR A 854 -25.96 7.82 3.79
C THR A 854 -24.63 7.92 4.51
N TYR A 855 -23.57 8.33 3.81
CA TYR A 855 -22.18 8.31 4.25
C TYR A 855 -21.68 6.90 4.67
N GLU A 856 -22.29 5.86 4.10
CA GLU A 856 -21.78 4.50 4.20
C GLU A 856 -20.95 4.16 2.97
N PHE A 857 -19.85 3.44 3.17
CA PHE A 857 -19.07 2.94 2.04
C PHE A 857 -19.82 1.81 1.34
N THR A 858 -19.94 1.94 0.04
CA THR A 858 -20.54 0.91 -0.80
C THR A 858 -19.60 -0.29 -0.85
N THR A 859 -20.08 -1.44 -0.48
CA THR A 859 -19.31 -2.67 -0.60
C THR A 859 -19.07 -2.97 -2.08
N LEU A 860 -17.98 -3.68 -2.35
CA LEU A 860 -17.65 -4.11 -3.71
C LEU A 860 -18.75 -4.97 -4.34
N ALA A 861 -19.48 -5.75 -3.54
CA ALA A 861 -20.64 -6.50 -4.00
C ALA A 861 -21.75 -5.60 -4.54
N GLU A 862 -22.03 -4.51 -3.84
CA GLU A 862 -23.04 -3.54 -4.28
C GLU A 862 -22.57 -2.80 -5.54
N MET A 863 -21.30 -2.42 -5.62
CA MET A 863 -20.73 -1.83 -6.82
C MET A 863 -20.79 -2.80 -8.00
N PHE A 864 -20.39 -4.04 -7.77
CA PHE A 864 -20.43 -5.10 -8.78
C PHE A 864 -21.87 -5.36 -9.26
N ALA A 865 -22.84 -5.35 -8.35
CA ALA A 865 -24.26 -5.50 -8.68
C ALA A 865 -24.83 -4.31 -9.47
N ARG A 866 -24.34 -3.08 -9.23
CA ARG A 866 -24.76 -1.87 -9.96
C ARG A 866 -24.18 -1.82 -11.37
N ASP A 867 -22.87 -2.10 -11.50
CA ASP A 867 -22.12 -1.84 -12.73
C ASP A 867 -22.05 -3.02 -13.67
N VAL A 868 -22.19 -4.23 -13.13
CA VAL A 868 -22.14 -5.46 -13.89
C VAL A 868 -23.49 -6.16 -13.69
N ALA A 869 -24.37 -6.06 -14.68
CA ALA A 869 -25.51 -6.96 -14.71
C ALA A 869 -25.00 -8.37 -14.42
N LYS A 870 -25.65 -9.11 -13.52
CA LYS A 870 -25.28 -10.41 -12.96
C LYS A 870 -24.23 -11.16 -13.78
N PRO A 871 -23.10 -11.58 -13.21
CA PRO A 871 -22.02 -12.13 -13.99
C PRO A 871 -22.50 -13.29 -14.84
N LYS A 872 -22.25 -13.16 -16.13
CA LYS A 872 -22.63 -14.16 -17.12
C LYS A 872 -21.42 -15.07 -17.35
N THR A 873 -21.61 -16.37 -17.26
CA THR A 873 -20.60 -17.36 -17.60
C THR A 873 -21.03 -18.14 -18.82
N ARG A 874 -20.06 -18.44 -19.68
CA ARG A 874 -20.29 -19.38 -20.78
C ARG A 874 -20.32 -20.80 -20.23
N GLU A 875 -21.23 -21.60 -20.75
CA GLU A 875 -21.31 -23.03 -20.45
C GLU A 875 -20.53 -23.81 -21.49
N TYR A 876 -19.69 -24.68 -21.00
CA TYR A 876 -18.93 -25.61 -21.82
C TYR A 876 -19.34 -27.03 -21.42
N VAL A 877 -19.57 -27.89 -22.39
CA VAL A 877 -19.92 -29.28 -22.16
C VAL A 877 -18.85 -30.16 -22.76
N SER A 878 -18.31 -31.07 -21.96
CA SER A 878 -17.27 -32.01 -22.40
C SER A 878 -17.89 -33.07 -23.34
N PRO A 879 -17.06 -33.85 -24.07
CA PRO A 879 -17.55 -34.91 -24.94
C PRO A 879 -18.42 -35.98 -24.25
N ASP A 880 -18.27 -36.20 -22.95
CA ASP A 880 -19.08 -37.14 -22.17
C ASP A 880 -20.36 -36.48 -21.58
N GLY A 881 -20.61 -35.22 -21.85
CA GLY A 881 -21.76 -34.49 -21.35
C GLY A 881 -21.56 -33.82 -19.97
N SER A 882 -20.42 -33.95 -19.37
CA SER A 882 -20.10 -33.25 -18.10
C SER A 882 -19.99 -31.75 -18.33
N LEU A 883 -20.47 -30.97 -17.37
CA LEU A 883 -20.32 -29.54 -17.39
C LEU A 883 -18.87 -29.16 -17.07
N VAL A 884 -18.25 -28.40 -17.96
CA VAL A 884 -16.91 -27.87 -17.75
C VAL A 884 -17.03 -26.47 -17.17
N LEU A 885 -16.56 -26.29 -15.94
CA LEU A 885 -16.56 -25.01 -15.25
C LEU A 885 -15.19 -24.35 -15.42
N PRO A 886 -15.06 -23.33 -16.28
CA PRO A 886 -13.79 -22.68 -16.56
C PRO A 886 -13.42 -21.64 -15.50
N ALA A 887 -13.28 -22.06 -14.28
CA ALA A 887 -12.97 -21.22 -13.11
C ALA A 887 -14.11 -20.28 -12.68
N PHE A 888 -14.02 -19.85 -11.42
CA PHE A 888 -14.96 -18.90 -10.83
C PHE A 888 -14.66 -17.45 -11.21
N ARG A 889 -13.75 -17.21 -12.14
CA ARG A 889 -13.38 -15.88 -12.61
C ARG A 889 -14.07 -15.57 -13.91
N VAL A 890 -14.84 -14.51 -13.87
CA VAL A 890 -15.59 -14.05 -15.00
C VAL A 890 -15.27 -12.60 -15.24
N THR A 891 -14.88 -12.25 -16.45
CA THR A 891 -14.70 -10.86 -16.84
C THR A 891 -16.04 -10.14 -16.91
N ARG A 892 -16.03 -8.83 -16.97
CA ARG A 892 -17.21 -7.96 -17.17
C ARG A 892 -18.01 -8.36 -18.41
N GLN A 893 -17.37 -8.89 -19.43
CA GLN A 893 -17.98 -9.34 -20.68
C GLN A 893 -18.40 -10.82 -20.64
N GLY A 894 -18.22 -11.51 -19.50
CA GLY A 894 -18.52 -12.93 -19.34
C GLY A 894 -17.44 -13.88 -19.83
N GLY A 895 -16.26 -13.38 -20.19
CA GLY A 895 -15.08 -14.18 -20.49
C GLY A 895 -14.18 -14.36 -19.26
N LEU A 896 -13.11 -15.13 -19.41
CA LEU A 896 -12.08 -15.25 -18.38
C LEU A 896 -11.09 -14.10 -18.45
N ASP A 897 -10.60 -13.65 -17.28
CA ASP A 897 -9.52 -12.67 -17.22
C ASP A 897 -8.19 -13.35 -17.53
N HIS A 898 -7.75 -13.21 -18.75
CA HIS A 898 -6.49 -13.80 -19.22
C HIS A 898 -5.26 -13.25 -18.54
N LEU A 899 -5.26 -11.97 -18.19
CA LEU A 899 -4.09 -11.31 -17.63
C LEU A 899 -3.79 -11.83 -16.23
N GLY A 900 -4.82 -12.03 -15.43
CA GLY A 900 -4.68 -12.55 -14.09
C GLY A 900 -4.11 -13.95 -14.04
N TYR A 901 -4.49 -14.84 -14.94
CA TYR A 901 -4.02 -16.22 -14.99
C TYR A 901 -2.61 -16.43 -15.48
N ARG A 902 -2.17 -15.54 -16.36
CA ARG A 902 -0.87 -15.71 -17.00
C ARG A 902 0.29 -15.64 -16.04
N TRP A 903 0.13 -14.93 -14.99
CA TRP A 903 1.27 -14.40 -14.25
C TRP A 903 1.15 -14.52 -12.74
N SER A 904 0.08 -15.03 -12.20
CA SER A 904 -0.11 -15.17 -10.78
C SER A 904 -0.33 -16.62 -10.38
N ASP A 905 0.43 -17.09 -9.44
CA ASP A 905 0.28 -18.37 -8.77
C ASP A 905 -0.75 -18.33 -7.63
N THR A 906 -1.17 -17.14 -7.24
CA THR A 906 -2.18 -16.94 -6.19
C THR A 906 -3.60 -16.97 -6.71
N LEU A 907 -3.76 -17.05 -8.02
CA LEU A 907 -5.07 -17.12 -8.62
C LEU A 907 -5.59 -18.55 -8.61
N ASP A 908 -6.85 -18.69 -8.19
CA ASP A 908 -7.52 -19.96 -8.12
C ASP A 908 -7.33 -20.78 -9.39
N THR A 909 -6.32 -21.63 -9.40
CA THR A 909 -6.04 -22.54 -10.51
C THR A 909 -6.97 -23.75 -10.49
N HIS A 910 -7.72 -23.92 -9.42
CA HIS A 910 -8.58 -25.09 -9.16
C HIS A 910 -10.06 -24.86 -9.39
N GLY A 911 -10.42 -23.71 -9.87
CA GLY A 911 -11.80 -23.50 -10.34
C GLY A 911 -12.11 -24.17 -11.68
N PHE A 912 -11.17 -24.88 -12.33
CA PHE A 912 -11.39 -25.57 -13.59
C PHE A 912 -11.67 -27.07 -13.36
N VAL A 913 -12.91 -27.46 -13.46
CA VAL A 913 -13.35 -28.85 -13.27
C VAL A 913 -14.29 -29.27 -14.39
N ALA A 914 -14.29 -30.55 -14.73
CA ALA A 914 -15.31 -31.18 -15.56
C ALA A 914 -16.10 -32.19 -14.69
N ALA A 915 -17.34 -31.87 -14.40
CA ALA A 915 -18.12 -32.68 -13.47
C ALA A 915 -19.62 -32.58 -13.75
N PRO A 916 -20.40 -33.62 -13.43
CA PRO A 916 -21.87 -33.59 -13.57
C PRO A 916 -22.52 -32.63 -12.57
N VAL A 917 -23.70 -32.16 -12.94
CA VAL A 917 -24.58 -31.44 -12.00
C VAL A 917 -24.87 -32.32 -10.78
N GLY A 918 -24.82 -31.72 -9.60
CA GLY A 918 -25.00 -32.41 -8.32
C GLY A 918 -23.68 -32.85 -7.66
N GLN A 919 -22.55 -32.79 -8.34
CA GLN A 919 -21.25 -33.11 -7.73
C GLN A 919 -20.83 -32.03 -6.75
N SER A 920 -20.30 -32.45 -5.62
CA SER A 920 -19.62 -31.58 -4.66
C SER A 920 -18.25 -31.15 -5.17
N VAL A 921 -17.90 -29.86 -4.99
CA VAL A 921 -16.58 -29.30 -5.30
C VAL A 921 -16.06 -28.58 -4.09
N VAL A 922 -14.72 -28.56 -3.95
CA VAL A 922 -14.00 -27.75 -2.96
C VAL A 922 -13.12 -26.78 -3.72
N PHE A 923 -13.14 -25.54 -3.30
CA PHE A 923 -12.32 -24.51 -3.90
C PHE A 923 -11.84 -23.52 -2.84
N THR A 924 -10.71 -22.90 -3.11
CA THR A 924 -10.11 -21.94 -2.22
C THR A 924 -10.20 -20.52 -2.79
N ASN A 925 -10.08 -19.54 -1.93
CA ASN A 925 -10.11 -18.13 -2.27
C ASN A 925 -8.90 -17.42 -1.70
N GLY A 926 -8.01 -16.98 -2.57
CA GLY A 926 -6.79 -16.28 -2.19
C GLY A 926 -7.03 -14.92 -1.56
N SER A 927 -8.07 -14.21 -1.99
CA SER A 927 -8.41 -12.90 -1.44
C SER A 927 -8.99 -12.98 -0.03
N GLU A 928 -9.69 -14.06 0.31
CA GLU A 928 -10.23 -14.29 1.65
C GLU A 928 -9.32 -15.15 2.52
N ASN A 929 -8.34 -15.80 1.92
CA ASN A 929 -7.52 -16.81 2.59
C ASN A 929 -8.36 -17.92 3.26
N ARG A 930 -9.42 -18.40 2.58
CA ARG A 930 -10.39 -19.39 3.06
C ARG A 930 -10.70 -20.42 2.00
N THR A 931 -11.19 -21.57 2.42
CA THR A 931 -11.61 -22.66 1.53
C THR A 931 -13.08 -22.97 1.75
N PHE A 932 -13.78 -23.22 0.65
CA PHE A 932 -15.21 -23.45 0.62
C PHE A 932 -15.52 -24.78 -0.07
N SER A 933 -16.64 -25.37 0.28
CA SER A 933 -17.31 -26.42 -0.49
C SER A 933 -18.62 -25.90 -1.08
N GLY A 934 -19.05 -26.49 -2.18
CA GLY A 934 -20.34 -26.21 -2.79
C GLY A 934 -20.77 -27.36 -3.70
N VAL A 935 -21.95 -27.27 -4.27
CA VAL A 935 -22.49 -28.27 -5.19
C VAL A 935 -22.71 -27.63 -6.55
N ILE A 936 -22.30 -28.31 -7.63
CA ILE A 936 -22.54 -27.89 -8.99
C ILE A 936 -24.03 -27.96 -9.30
N GLY A 937 -24.63 -26.79 -9.52
CA GLY A 937 -26.03 -26.66 -9.91
C GLY A 937 -26.21 -26.57 -11.43
N GLN A 938 -27.46 -26.46 -11.85
CA GLN A 938 -27.83 -26.18 -13.24
C GLN A 938 -27.22 -24.87 -13.71
N GLY A 939 -26.80 -24.83 -14.97
CA GLY A 939 -26.14 -23.66 -15.55
C GLY A 939 -24.75 -23.34 -14.95
N GLY A 940 -24.12 -24.31 -14.26
CA GLY A 940 -22.81 -24.10 -13.63
C GLY A 940 -22.84 -23.23 -12.38
N ALA A 941 -24.01 -22.99 -11.79
CA ALA A 941 -24.11 -22.35 -10.48
C ALA A 941 -23.44 -23.23 -9.41
N ILE A 942 -22.79 -22.62 -8.42
CA ILE A 942 -22.36 -23.32 -7.21
C ILE A 942 -23.37 -22.99 -6.12
N THR A 943 -24.05 -24.02 -5.62
CA THR A 943 -25.04 -23.93 -4.54
C THR A 943 -24.46 -24.51 -3.24
N ASP A 944 -25.21 -24.35 -2.15
CA ASP A 944 -24.86 -24.90 -0.84
C ASP A 944 -23.44 -24.56 -0.38
N LEU A 945 -23.06 -23.31 -0.58
CA LEU A 945 -21.74 -22.78 -0.20
C LEU A 945 -21.53 -22.89 1.32
N LYS A 946 -20.43 -23.56 1.70
CA LYS A 946 -20.04 -23.73 3.09
C LYS A 946 -18.55 -23.53 3.23
N GLN A 947 -18.12 -22.71 4.18
CA GLN A 947 -16.71 -22.62 4.55
C GLN A 947 -16.28 -23.93 5.22
N VAL A 948 -15.20 -24.55 4.75
CA VAL A 948 -14.65 -25.81 5.24
C VAL A 948 -13.25 -25.70 5.84
N ALA A 949 -12.57 -24.57 5.61
CA ALA A 949 -11.31 -24.24 6.25
C ALA A 949 -11.15 -22.73 6.41
N ASP A 950 -10.46 -22.32 7.46
CA ASP A 950 -10.07 -20.94 7.75
C ASP A 950 -8.77 -20.51 7.06
N ARG A 951 -8.26 -21.32 6.15
CA ARG A 951 -7.11 -21.10 5.28
C ARG A 951 -7.49 -21.36 3.83
N GLY A 952 -6.76 -20.72 2.95
CA GLY A 952 -6.92 -20.90 1.52
C GLY A 952 -5.85 -20.11 0.78
N GLY A 953 -5.93 -20.07 -0.52
CA GLY A 953 -5.07 -19.24 -1.35
C GLY A 953 -4.59 -19.94 -2.59
N GLU A 954 -3.80 -21.02 -2.47
CA GLU A 954 -3.24 -21.67 -3.64
C GLU A 954 -4.14 -22.79 -4.16
N SER A 955 -4.51 -23.76 -3.33
CA SER A 955 -5.29 -24.93 -3.78
C SER A 955 -5.98 -25.68 -2.65
N ALA A 956 -7.03 -26.44 -2.97
CA ALA A 956 -7.65 -27.39 -2.07
C ALA A 956 -8.03 -28.68 -2.79
N ALA A 957 -7.94 -29.80 -2.09
CA ALA A 957 -8.34 -31.12 -2.56
C ALA A 957 -9.02 -31.92 -1.47
N VAL A 958 -9.98 -32.78 -1.81
CA VAL A 958 -10.63 -33.72 -0.88
C VAL A 958 -9.91 -35.06 -0.95
N GLY A 959 -9.42 -35.53 0.18
CA GLY A 959 -8.75 -36.80 0.29
C GLY A 959 -9.70 -38.00 0.32
N PRO A 960 -9.17 -39.22 0.10
CA PRO A 960 -9.94 -40.45 0.21
C PRO A 960 -10.42 -40.72 1.65
N ASP A 961 -9.83 -40.04 2.63
CA ASP A 961 -10.25 -40.06 4.04
C ASP A 961 -11.36 -39.03 4.36
N GLY A 962 -11.88 -38.36 3.35
CA GLY A 962 -12.94 -37.33 3.49
C GLY A 962 -12.47 -36.02 4.08
N LYS A 963 -11.16 -35.85 4.35
CA LYS A 963 -10.61 -34.59 4.83
C LYS A 963 -10.29 -33.64 3.68
N VAL A 964 -10.23 -32.36 4.00
CA VAL A 964 -9.85 -31.30 3.05
C VAL A 964 -8.38 -30.94 3.25
N TYR A 965 -7.62 -31.02 2.18
CA TYR A 965 -6.20 -30.66 2.12
C TYR A 965 -6.08 -29.29 1.44
N VAL A 966 -5.44 -28.36 2.10
CA VAL A 966 -5.38 -26.96 1.66
C VAL A 966 -3.92 -26.54 1.52
N ALA A 967 -3.54 -26.04 0.33
CA ALA A 967 -2.24 -25.43 0.07
C ALA A 967 -2.29 -23.95 0.50
N ASN A 968 -1.44 -23.61 1.46
CA ASN A 968 -1.26 -22.23 1.92
C ASN A 968 0.13 -22.11 2.57
N GLY A 969 1.18 -22.00 1.74
CA GLY A 969 2.56 -22.05 2.19
C GLY A 969 3.06 -23.45 2.56
N GLN A 970 2.21 -24.28 3.15
CA GLN A 970 2.34 -25.71 3.42
C GLN A 970 1.02 -26.41 3.06
N VAL A 971 0.89 -27.70 3.26
CA VAL A 971 -0.38 -28.42 3.12
C VAL A 971 -1.00 -28.61 4.50
N TYR A 972 -2.16 -27.99 4.72
CA TYR A 972 -2.94 -28.11 5.95
C TYR A 972 -4.10 -29.08 5.74
N ILE A 973 -4.39 -29.91 6.74
CA ILE A 973 -5.44 -30.93 6.70
C ILE A 973 -6.57 -30.51 7.64
N TYR A 974 -7.79 -30.50 7.11
CA TYR A 974 -8.99 -30.13 7.86
C TYR A 974 -9.98 -31.28 7.94
N GLY A 975 -10.54 -31.49 9.14
CA GLY A 975 -11.62 -32.42 9.36
C GLY A 975 -12.96 -31.90 8.83
N ALA A 976 -13.97 -32.77 8.86
CA ALA A 976 -15.34 -32.41 8.47
C ALA A 976 -15.98 -31.32 9.35
N ASP A 977 -15.45 -31.11 10.55
CA ASP A 977 -15.83 -30.04 11.46
C ASP A 977 -15.17 -28.66 11.14
N GLY A 978 -14.38 -28.58 10.07
CA GLY A 978 -13.67 -27.39 9.66
C GLY A 978 -12.46 -27.04 10.53
N LYS A 979 -12.04 -27.94 11.44
CA LYS A 979 -10.86 -27.71 12.27
C LYS A 979 -9.62 -28.36 11.67
N GLN A 980 -8.48 -27.71 11.87
CA GLN A 980 -7.20 -28.26 11.42
C GLN A 980 -6.90 -29.56 12.17
N ALA A 981 -6.72 -30.65 11.40
CA ALA A 981 -6.43 -32.00 11.90
C ALA A 981 -4.96 -32.40 11.70
N GLY A 982 -4.21 -31.68 10.86
CA GLY A 982 -2.81 -32.02 10.59
C GLY A 982 -2.15 -31.07 9.61
N ARG A 983 -0.88 -31.36 9.31
CA ARG A 983 -0.07 -30.63 8.31
C ARG A 983 0.90 -31.58 7.63
N ILE A 984 1.17 -31.33 6.34
CA ILE A 984 2.24 -31.96 5.60
C ILE A 984 3.24 -30.87 5.22
N ASP A 985 4.48 -31.05 5.65
CA ASP A 985 5.56 -30.12 5.32
C ASP A 985 6.13 -30.43 3.94
N VAL A 986 6.11 -29.45 3.05
CA VAL A 986 6.61 -29.54 1.68
C VAL A 986 7.89 -28.73 1.56
N PRO A 987 8.94 -29.23 0.88
CA PRO A 987 10.20 -28.46 0.72
C PRO A 987 10.05 -27.12 0.03
N ALA A 988 9.13 -27.00 -0.94
CA ALA A 988 8.80 -25.73 -1.63
C ALA A 988 7.32 -25.40 -1.42
N ARG A 989 6.93 -24.15 -1.75
CA ARG A 989 5.52 -23.69 -1.63
C ARG A 989 4.61 -24.53 -2.51
N PRO A 990 3.61 -25.22 -1.96
CA PRO A 990 2.62 -25.94 -2.75
C PRO A 990 1.70 -24.96 -3.46
N LEU A 991 1.53 -25.15 -4.77
CA LEU A 991 0.65 -24.31 -5.61
C LEU A 991 -0.64 -25.05 -5.97
N GLN A 992 -0.57 -26.35 -6.21
CA GLN A 992 -1.73 -27.16 -6.52
C GLN A 992 -1.66 -28.54 -5.88
N LEU A 993 -2.80 -29.01 -5.40
CA LEU A 993 -3.00 -30.30 -4.78
C LEU A 993 -4.01 -31.11 -5.59
N ILE A 994 -3.70 -32.39 -5.84
CA ILE A 994 -4.66 -33.31 -6.45
C ILE A 994 -4.38 -34.73 -6.01
N PHE A 995 -5.43 -35.48 -5.71
CA PHE A 995 -5.32 -36.92 -5.39
C PHE A 995 -5.34 -37.76 -6.66
N GLY A 996 -4.45 -38.73 -6.73
CA GLY A 996 -4.33 -39.66 -7.83
C GLY A 996 -3.58 -40.94 -7.43
N GLY A 997 -2.85 -41.52 -8.39
CA GLY A 997 -2.25 -42.85 -8.25
C GLY A 997 -3.27 -43.99 -8.41
N PRO A 998 -2.84 -45.26 -8.57
CA PRO A 998 -3.74 -46.38 -8.83
C PRO A 998 -4.75 -46.63 -7.70
N ASP A 999 -4.37 -46.31 -6.48
CA ASP A 999 -5.17 -46.43 -5.27
C ASP A 999 -5.95 -45.16 -4.89
N LYS A 1000 -5.72 -44.06 -5.66
CA LYS A 1000 -6.26 -42.72 -5.41
C LYS A 1000 -5.86 -42.14 -4.03
N ARG A 1001 -4.79 -42.64 -3.43
CA ARG A 1001 -4.26 -42.23 -2.13
C ARG A 1001 -2.99 -41.41 -2.25
N THR A 1002 -2.45 -41.24 -3.44
CA THR A 1002 -1.28 -40.40 -3.69
C THR A 1002 -1.73 -38.94 -3.82
N LEU A 1003 -1.33 -38.11 -2.88
CA LEU A 1003 -1.49 -36.65 -2.98
C LEU A 1003 -0.32 -36.12 -3.81
N PHE A 1004 -0.59 -35.73 -5.05
CA PHE A 1004 0.36 -34.97 -5.86
C PHE A 1004 0.36 -33.51 -5.44
N ILE A 1005 1.55 -32.95 -5.31
CA ILE A 1005 1.80 -31.57 -4.84
C ILE A 1005 2.68 -30.87 -5.87
N LEU A 1006 2.09 -29.96 -6.61
CA LEU A 1006 2.78 -29.14 -7.59
C LEU A 1006 3.35 -27.90 -6.91
N THR A 1007 4.61 -27.60 -7.19
CA THR A 1007 5.30 -26.36 -6.81
C THR A 1007 5.73 -25.61 -8.07
N HIS A 1008 6.50 -24.54 -7.99
CA HIS A 1008 6.95 -23.86 -9.22
C HIS A 1008 7.87 -24.75 -10.07
N HIS A 1009 8.79 -25.46 -9.45
CA HIS A 1009 9.92 -26.08 -10.14
C HIS A 1009 9.98 -27.59 -9.98
N ALA A 1010 9.14 -28.17 -9.15
CA ALA A 1010 9.17 -29.60 -8.84
C ALA A 1010 7.77 -30.17 -8.59
N LEU A 1011 7.62 -31.44 -8.92
CA LEU A 1011 6.47 -32.26 -8.58
C LEU A 1011 6.82 -33.14 -7.37
N TYR A 1012 6.02 -33.04 -6.31
CA TYR A 1012 6.13 -33.88 -5.13
C TYR A 1012 4.90 -34.76 -4.98
N ALA A 1013 5.03 -35.78 -4.14
CA ALA A 1013 3.92 -36.62 -3.73
C ALA A 1013 4.01 -37.04 -2.26
N ALA A 1014 2.85 -37.24 -1.67
CA ALA A 1014 2.70 -37.84 -0.34
C ALA A 1014 1.68 -38.97 -0.41
N GLN A 1015 1.93 -40.08 0.28
CA GLN A 1015 0.98 -41.19 0.39
C GLN A 1015 0.10 -40.94 1.61
N ILE A 1016 -1.24 -40.96 1.44
CA ILE A 1016 -2.23 -40.67 2.48
C ILE A 1016 -2.96 -41.93 2.94
#